data_e9a6c6dd07d0633d1634f307e7e9a93d
#
_entry.id   e9a6c6dd07d0633d1634f307e7e9a93d
#
_cell.length_a   1.000
_cell.length_b   1.000
_cell.length_c   1.000
_cell.angle_alpha   90.00
_cell.angle_beta   90.00
_cell.angle_gamma   90.00
#
_symmetry.space_group_name_H-M   'P 1'
#
loop_
_entity.id
_entity.type
_entity.pdbx_description
1 polymer ?
#
loop_
_entity_poly.entity_id
_entity_poly.type
_entity_poly.pdbx_seq_one_letter_code
_entity_poly.pdbx_strand_id
1 'polypeptide(L)'
;MRRPILILCALLSVAGIATADEGMWLFNVPPTAQLKSKYGFDLTKAWLQHTQLSSVRFNNGGSGSFVSPDGLTFTNHHVGSECIQQLSTGGKDYLKTGFHAKTQAEEAKCPDLELNVLEDIEDVTAKVNAAVKPGMSVADQGQAQRAAMSTIEQQCAIETKLRCDVITLYSGAMYHLYKYKKYTDVRLVFAPEFDAAFFGGDPDNFEYPRYDLDVCFFRVYENDKPAHLDNYLKWSAAGVKDGDLIFVSGNPGSTGRLNTMAQLEFLRDTGYPLVLYRLARRDALLKKFGAESDENARIAHEDLFSVENSLKAIRGYNSGLVDKVLMDKKSAEEGKMRQAIASDVTKKAEFGDPWAEIAKAMDTEKQIYLPLTYFERRGGFSGDLASFARILVRAAEERPKPNGDRLREYRDSALPSLEQDLFSSAPIYKSLERTELADSLAEMKEKMLDNTVVNRVLAGKTPADLAQYLIDNTKLEDVAVRKQLYEGGKAAIDASSDPLIKVMQEIEPEARAVRKRYDDEIDAVVRQDGAAVAKIRFATEGTASYPDATFTLRLSYGVMRGYTENGEGTTPKGTKLPYFTTFRGAFQHAADHGKKDPYKLADSWTNAKSKIKLDTPLNAVETADIIGGNSGSPVINRAGELVGIIFDGNIQSLPWNFAYDDSIGRSIHVDSRGILEALRDVYGADALADELTGKPYQSAHSERSSANGSKIRKSPPAY
;
A
#
# COMPACT_ATOMS: atom_id res chain seq x y z
N MET A 1 69.59 34.33 22.84
CA MET A 1 69.02 33.23 22.12
C MET A 1 67.59 33.06 22.55
N ARG A 2 66.60 33.56 21.75
CA ARG A 2 65.16 33.43 21.98
C ARG A 2 64.65 32.39 21.06
N ARG A 3 64.07 31.32 21.60
CA ARG A 3 63.37 30.23 20.85
C ARG A 3 61.93 30.68 20.55
N PRO A 4 61.42 30.58 19.31
CA PRO A 4 59.99 30.77 19.06
C PRO A 4 59.20 29.52 19.40
N ILE A 5 58.11 29.70 20.15
CA ILE A 5 57.10 28.68 20.42
C ILE A 5 56.17 28.62 19.20
N LEU A 6 56.18 27.51 18.47
CA LEU A 6 55.18 27.18 17.45
C LEU A 6 53.89 26.70 18.13
N ILE A 7 52.85 27.52 18.03
CA ILE A 7 51.46 27.12 18.40
C ILE A 7 50.90 26.37 17.23
N LEU A 8 50.74 25.03 17.37
CA LEU A 8 50.09 24.16 16.44
C LEU A 8 48.56 24.28 16.66
N CYS A 9 47.85 25.06 15.87
CA CYS A 9 46.39 25.07 15.83
C CYS A 9 45.90 23.77 15.20
N ALA A 10 45.49 22.81 16.05
CA ALA A 10 44.72 21.65 15.60
C ALA A 10 43.31 22.09 15.17
N LEU A 11 43.09 22.18 13.86
CA LEU A 11 41.76 22.27 13.29
C LEU A 11 41.05 20.93 13.59
N LEU A 12 40.23 20.90 14.64
CA LEU A 12 39.20 19.87 14.81
C LEU A 12 38.18 20.10 13.71
N SER A 13 38.30 19.36 12.62
CA SER A 13 37.21 19.12 11.69
C SER A 13 36.11 18.37 12.45
N VAL A 14 35.12 19.09 12.92
CA VAL A 14 33.85 18.51 13.32
C VAL A 14 33.27 17.91 12.02
N ALA A 15 33.51 16.61 11.80
CA ALA A 15 32.74 15.87 10.86
C ALA A 15 31.28 15.98 11.36
N GLY A 16 30.49 16.82 10.72
CA GLY A 16 29.06 16.88 10.96
C GLY A 16 28.52 15.45 10.76
N ILE A 17 27.95 14.89 11.80
CA ILE A 17 27.16 13.67 11.68
C ILE A 17 26.09 14.00 10.67
N ALA A 18 26.22 13.50 9.44
CA ALA A 18 25.18 13.60 8.44
C ALA A 18 23.98 12.87 9.02
N THR A 19 22.99 13.60 9.49
CA THR A 19 21.71 13.01 9.91
C THR A 19 21.12 12.31 8.70
N ALA A 20 20.71 11.06 8.88
CA ALA A 20 20.01 10.27 7.87
C ALA A 20 18.77 11.03 7.34
N ASP A 21 18.31 10.69 6.13
CA ASP A 21 17.10 11.28 5.53
C ASP A 21 15.83 10.57 6.01
N GLU A 22 15.87 10.06 7.22
CA GLU A 22 14.81 9.31 7.86
C GLU A 22 13.52 10.12 7.99
N GLY A 23 12.39 9.50 7.66
CA GLY A 23 11.05 9.98 7.98
C GLY A 23 10.06 9.98 6.84
N MET A 24 8.87 9.51 7.19
CA MET A 24 7.64 9.59 6.38
C MET A 24 6.75 10.68 6.98
N TRP A 25 7.02 11.92 6.59
CA TRP A 25 6.50 13.13 7.25
C TRP A 25 5.06 13.43 6.88
N LEU A 26 4.29 13.93 7.84
CA LEU A 26 2.94 14.44 7.59
C LEU A 26 3.00 15.70 6.72
N PHE A 27 2.07 15.83 5.77
CA PHE A 27 2.00 17.01 4.90
C PHE A 27 1.69 18.30 5.65
N ASN A 28 0.97 18.24 6.77
CA ASN A 28 0.70 19.40 7.63
C ASN A 28 1.81 19.67 8.66
N VAL A 29 2.81 18.78 8.79
CA VAL A 29 4.00 18.97 9.65
C VAL A 29 5.26 18.49 8.88
N PRO A 30 5.62 19.16 7.77
CA PRO A 30 6.74 18.73 6.93
C PRO A 30 8.11 19.09 7.53
N PRO A 31 9.20 18.41 7.12
CA PRO A 31 10.55 18.59 7.67
C PRO A 31 11.28 19.85 7.12
N THR A 32 10.63 21.01 7.17
CA THR A 32 11.10 22.25 6.52
C THR A 32 12.48 22.69 7.00
N ALA A 33 12.74 22.61 8.32
CA ALA A 33 14.02 23.02 8.90
C ALA A 33 15.17 22.11 8.47
N GLN A 34 14.95 20.80 8.43
CA GLN A 34 15.95 19.81 7.99
C GLN A 34 16.29 20.00 6.50
N LEU A 35 15.26 20.12 5.63
CA LEU A 35 15.45 20.37 4.20
C LEU A 35 16.22 21.66 3.93
N LYS A 36 15.92 22.74 4.67
CA LYS A 36 16.63 24.00 4.53
C LYS A 36 18.09 23.88 4.99
N SER A 37 18.33 23.29 6.16
CA SER A 37 19.68 23.20 6.73
C SER A 37 20.59 22.25 5.98
N LYS A 38 20.08 21.08 5.57
CA LYS A 38 20.88 20.02 4.94
C LYS A 38 21.05 20.21 3.44
N TYR A 39 19.99 20.65 2.75
CA TYR A 39 19.95 20.71 1.29
C TYR A 39 19.78 22.13 0.71
N GLY A 40 19.63 23.15 1.55
CA GLY A 40 19.32 24.50 1.09
C GLY A 40 17.99 24.59 0.33
N PHE A 41 17.06 23.66 0.58
CA PHE A 41 15.77 23.62 -0.10
C PHE A 41 14.70 24.34 0.73
N ASP A 42 14.08 25.35 0.13
CA ASP A 42 12.96 26.07 0.73
C ASP A 42 11.65 25.39 0.32
N LEU A 43 11.12 24.53 1.20
CA LEU A 43 9.84 23.88 1.00
C LEU A 43 8.70 24.90 1.16
N THR A 44 8.18 25.40 0.04
CA THR A 44 7.09 26.38 0.04
C THR A 44 5.72 25.72 0.22
N LYS A 45 4.76 26.48 0.78
CA LYS A 45 3.37 26.01 0.89
C LYS A 45 2.76 25.66 -0.48
N ALA A 46 3.07 26.44 -1.52
CA ALA A 46 2.55 26.19 -2.87
C ALA A 46 3.10 24.88 -3.45
N TRP A 47 4.39 24.59 -3.28
CA TRP A 47 5.00 23.33 -3.71
C TRP A 47 4.35 22.14 -2.97
N LEU A 48 4.21 22.25 -1.66
CA LEU A 48 3.63 21.21 -0.82
C LEU A 48 2.17 20.93 -1.18
N GLN A 49 1.36 21.98 -1.33
CA GLN A 49 -0.05 21.85 -1.70
C GLN A 49 -0.22 21.28 -3.11
N HIS A 50 0.57 21.73 -4.07
CA HIS A 50 0.55 21.17 -5.42
C HIS A 50 0.89 19.68 -5.42
N THR A 51 1.94 19.27 -4.70
CA THR A 51 2.32 17.87 -4.54
C THR A 51 1.21 17.04 -3.87
N GLN A 52 0.60 17.57 -2.78
CA GLN A 52 -0.50 16.91 -2.08
C GLN A 52 -1.68 16.63 -3.02
N LEU A 53 -2.13 17.65 -3.74
CA LEU A 53 -3.31 17.56 -4.62
C LEU A 53 -3.04 16.80 -5.93
N SER A 54 -1.77 16.57 -6.27
CA SER A 54 -1.37 15.72 -7.39
C SER A 54 -1.17 14.25 -7.00
N SER A 55 -1.11 13.93 -5.70
CA SER A 55 -0.87 12.57 -5.19
C SER A 55 -2.18 11.83 -4.98
N VAL A 56 -2.17 10.53 -5.28
CA VAL A 56 -3.38 9.69 -5.28
C VAL A 56 -3.16 8.47 -4.38
N ARG A 57 -4.16 8.10 -3.58
CA ARG A 57 -4.24 6.85 -2.84
C ARG A 57 -5.18 5.89 -3.55
N PHE A 58 -4.70 4.70 -3.87
CA PHE A 58 -5.49 3.60 -4.42
C PHE A 58 -6.14 2.80 -3.28
N ASN A 59 -7.40 2.36 -3.44
CA ASN A 59 -8.10 1.60 -2.39
C ASN A 59 -7.50 0.20 -2.14
N ASN A 60 -6.86 -0.39 -3.14
CA ASN A 60 -6.24 -1.71 -3.08
C ASN A 60 -4.80 -1.74 -2.50
N GLY A 61 -4.33 -0.64 -1.90
CA GLY A 61 -3.09 -0.64 -1.11
C GLY A 61 -1.90 0.09 -1.72
N GLY A 62 -2.06 0.76 -2.86
CA GLY A 62 -1.01 1.49 -3.55
C GLY A 62 -1.17 3.01 -3.54
N SER A 63 -0.22 3.66 -4.17
CA SER A 63 -0.14 5.10 -4.41
C SER A 63 -0.12 5.40 -5.90
N GLY A 64 -0.25 6.67 -6.26
CA GLY A 64 -0.12 7.15 -7.62
C GLY A 64 -0.08 8.66 -7.68
N SER A 65 -0.11 9.20 -8.89
CA SER A 65 -0.19 10.64 -9.12
C SER A 65 -0.92 10.97 -10.40
N PHE A 66 -1.52 12.15 -10.43
CA PHE A 66 -1.99 12.74 -11.68
C PHE A 66 -0.81 13.30 -12.48
N VAL A 67 -0.82 13.05 -13.79
CA VAL A 67 0.28 13.43 -14.69
C VAL A 67 -0.19 14.19 -15.93
N SER A 68 -1.48 14.51 -16.03
CA SER A 68 -2.04 15.42 -17.03
C SER A 68 -3.26 16.17 -16.51
N PRO A 69 -3.66 17.30 -17.15
CA PRO A 69 -4.87 18.03 -16.77
C PRO A 69 -6.16 17.27 -17.12
N ASP A 70 -6.09 16.22 -17.93
CA ASP A 70 -7.23 15.44 -18.42
C ASP A 70 -7.39 14.12 -17.66
N GLY A 71 -7.09 14.11 -16.35
CA GLY A 71 -7.35 12.99 -15.45
C GLY A 71 -6.42 11.79 -15.59
N LEU A 72 -5.35 11.87 -16.38
CA LEU A 72 -4.39 10.77 -16.53
C LEU A 72 -3.68 10.52 -15.19
N THR A 73 -3.79 9.29 -14.70
CA THR A 73 -3.27 8.84 -13.41
C THR A 73 -2.20 7.79 -13.64
N PHE A 74 -1.08 7.92 -12.92
CA PHE A 74 0.10 7.08 -13.06
C PHE A 74 0.34 6.29 -11.77
N THR A 75 0.56 4.97 -11.90
CA THR A 75 0.90 4.05 -10.82
C THR A 75 1.74 2.88 -11.33
N ASN A 76 2.04 1.89 -10.49
CA ASN A 76 2.72 0.67 -10.91
C ASN A 76 1.78 -0.30 -11.62
N HIS A 77 2.36 -1.21 -12.40
CA HIS A 77 1.64 -2.34 -12.97
C HIS A 77 1.06 -3.22 -11.87
N HIS A 78 1.86 -3.58 -10.86
CA HIS A 78 1.40 -4.44 -9.77
C HIS A 78 0.30 -3.80 -8.90
N VAL A 79 0.21 -2.47 -8.81
CA VAL A 79 -0.93 -1.78 -8.16
C VAL A 79 -2.18 -1.85 -9.05
N GLY A 80 -1.99 -1.86 -10.37
CA GLY A 80 -3.08 -1.96 -11.35
C GLY A 80 -3.47 -3.39 -11.73
N SER A 81 -2.69 -4.40 -11.32
CA SER A 81 -2.79 -5.77 -11.83
C SER A 81 -4.13 -6.44 -11.53
N GLU A 82 -4.73 -6.16 -10.38
CA GLU A 82 -6.06 -6.64 -10.05
C GLU A 82 -7.10 -6.19 -11.08
N CYS A 83 -7.16 -4.88 -11.44
CA CYS A 83 -8.05 -4.40 -12.49
C CYS A 83 -7.70 -5.03 -13.85
N ILE A 84 -6.41 -5.17 -14.19
CA ILE A 84 -5.96 -5.80 -15.44
C ILE A 84 -6.46 -7.25 -15.51
N GLN A 85 -6.35 -8.00 -14.42
CA GLN A 85 -6.84 -9.38 -14.34
C GLN A 85 -8.36 -9.45 -14.39
N GLN A 86 -9.10 -8.57 -13.71
CA GLN A 86 -10.56 -8.51 -13.73
C GLN A 86 -11.12 -8.20 -15.13
N LEU A 87 -10.38 -7.44 -15.95
CA LEU A 87 -10.71 -7.15 -17.35
C LEU A 87 -10.29 -8.27 -18.31
N SER A 88 -9.50 -9.22 -17.86
CA SER A 88 -8.99 -10.34 -18.66
C SER A 88 -9.97 -11.51 -18.66
N THR A 89 -9.94 -12.29 -19.74
CA THR A 89 -10.71 -13.54 -19.90
C THR A 89 -9.80 -14.63 -20.48
N GLY A 90 -10.25 -15.90 -20.47
CA GLY A 90 -9.48 -17.01 -21.05
C GLY A 90 -9.12 -16.86 -22.54
N GLY A 91 -9.82 -15.97 -23.28
CA GLY A 91 -9.52 -15.64 -24.67
C GLY A 91 -8.76 -14.31 -24.85
N LYS A 92 -8.57 -13.53 -23.79
CA LYS A 92 -7.98 -12.19 -23.84
C LYS A 92 -7.31 -11.87 -22.48
N ASP A 93 -6.08 -12.25 -22.35
CA ASP A 93 -5.27 -12.11 -21.14
C ASP A 93 -4.40 -10.86 -21.25
N TYR A 94 -4.81 -9.79 -20.58
CA TYR A 94 -4.11 -8.51 -20.58
C TYR A 94 -2.85 -8.51 -19.69
N LEU A 95 -2.73 -9.38 -18.71
CA LEU A 95 -1.48 -9.55 -17.98
C LEU A 95 -0.39 -10.09 -18.91
N LYS A 96 -0.73 -11.03 -19.79
CA LYS A 96 0.21 -11.63 -20.74
C LYS A 96 0.49 -10.76 -21.96
N THR A 97 -0.50 -10.01 -22.45
CA THR A 97 -0.39 -9.28 -23.73
C THR A 97 -0.19 -7.79 -23.60
N GLY A 98 -0.30 -7.26 -22.38
CA GLY A 98 -0.43 -5.84 -22.13
C GLY A 98 -1.79 -5.29 -22.57
N PHE A 99 -2.05 -4.02 -22.25
CA PHE A 99 -3.22 -3.25 -22.64
C PHE A 99 -2.80 -1.88 -23.16
N HIS A 100 -3.38 -1.42 -24.24
CA HIS A 100 -3.18 -0.06 -24.77
C HIS A 100 -4.45 0.45 -25.43
N ALA A 101 -5.17 1.36 -24.77
CA ALA A 101 -6.27 2.14 -25.35
C ALA A 101 -5.69 3.20 -26.28
N LYS A 102 -5.99 3.11 -27.57
CA LYS A 102 -5.55 4.10 -28.57
C LYS A 102 -6.44 5.33 -28.64
N THR A 103 -7.63 5.25 -28.04
CA THR A 103 -8.62 6.31 -27.94
C THR A 103 -9.29 6.25 -26.57
N GLN A 104 -9.84 7.37 -26.08
CA GLN A 104 -10.59 7.40 -24.83
C GLN A 104 -11.79 6.44 -24.82
N ALA A 105 -12.37 6.14 -25.99
CA ALA A 105 -13.48 5.19 -26.09
C ALA A 105 -13.06 3.72 -25.86
N GLU A 106 -11.76 3.41 -25.96
CA GLU A 106 -11.19 2.09 -25.71
C GLU A 106 -10.71 1.93 -24.28
N GLU A 107 -10.70 3.02 -23.49
CA GLU A 107 -10.30 2.97 -22.06
C GLU A 107 -11.29 2.11 -21.27
N ALA A 108 -10.78 1.05 -20.60
CA ALA A 108 -11.60 0.03 -19.99
C ALA A 108 -11.86 0.33 -18.50
N LYS A 109 -13.15 0.41 -18.12
CA LYS A 109 -13.53 0.70 -16.73
C LYS A 109 -13.22 -0.46 -15.80
N CYS A 110 -12.47 -0.18 -14.72
CA CYS A 110 -12.23 -1.12 -13.63
C CYS A 110 -13.50 -1.34 -12.80
N PRO A 111 -13.84 -2.58 -12.41
CA PRO A 111 -15.08 -2.90 -11.70
C PRO A 111 -15.24 -2.22 -10.34
N ASP A 112 -14.17 -2.12 -9.54
CA ASP A 112 -14.20 -1.73 -8.13
C ASP A 112 -13.04 -0.82 -7.68
N LEU A 113 -12.21 -0.34 -8.63
CA LEU A 113 -11.10 0.55 -8.30
C LEU A 113 -11.59 1.92 -7.84
N GLU A 114 -11.10 2.38 -6.68
CA GLU A 114 -11.38 3.67 -6.09
C GLU A 114 -10.07 4.46 -5.89
N LEU A 115 -10.07 5.71 -6.32
CA LEU A 115 -8.94 6.64 -6.12
C LEU A 115 -9.34 7.77 -5.18
N ASN A 116 -8.44 8.11 -4.25
CA ASN A 116 -8.66 9.13 -3.23
C ASN A 116 -7.55 10.18 -3.27
N VAL A 117 -7.92 11.47 -3.36
CA VAL A 117 -7.01 12.63 -3.35
C VAL A 117 -7.17 13.38 -2.05
N LEU A 118 -6.08 13.61 -1.32
CA LEU A 118 -6.10 14.33 -0.06
C LEU A 118 -6.28 15.83 -0.29
N GLU A 119 -7.45 16.37 0.09
CA GLU A 119 -7.76 17.80 -0.01
C GLU A 119 -7.28 18.60 1.20
N ASP A 120 -7.51 18.07 2.42
CA ASP A 120 -7.22 18.81 3.65
C ASP A 120 -6.93 17.88 4.84
N ILE A 121 -6.18 18.39 5.83
CA ILE A 121 -5.88 17.74 7.10
C ILE A 121 -6.21 18.71 8.24
N GLU A 122 -7.08 18.28 9.17
CA GLU A 122 -7.44 19.05 10.37
C GLU A 122 -7.04 18.29 11.65
N ASP A 123 -6.39 18.95 12.60
CA ASP A 123 -6.16 18.38 13.92
C ASP A 123 -7.47 18.40 14.75
N VAL A 124 -7.98 17.22 15.06
CA VAL A 124 -9.20 17.01 15.84
C VAL A 124 -8.93 16.37 17.21
N THR A 125 -7.66 16.32 17.64
CA THR A 125 -7.21 15.69 18.89
C THR A 125 -8.03 16.16 20.10
N ALA A 126 -8.23 17.47 20.25
CA ALA A 126 -9.01 18.02 21.36
C ALA A 126 -10.47 17.57 21.31
N LYS A 127 -11.08 17.49 20.11
CA LYS A 127 -12.48 17.06 19.93
C LYS A 127 -12.66 15.59 20.31
N VAL A 128 -11.75 14.71 19.90
CA VAL A 128 -11.78 13.28 20.22
C VAL A 128 -11.57 13.05 21.72
N ASN A 129 -10.57 13.70 22.32
CA ASN A 129 -10.25 13.54 23.74
C ASN A 129 -11.33 14.12 24.66
N ALA A 130 -12.11 15.11 24.22
CA ALA A 130 -13.24 15.66 24.99
C ALA A 130 -14.36 14.64 25.26
N ALA A 131 -14.41 13.53 24.53
CA ALA A 131 -15.36 12.44 24.74
C ALA A 131 -15.04 11.62 26.00
N VAL A 132 -13.76 11.59 26.41
CA VAL A 132 -13.32 10.86 27.61
C VAL A 132 -13.70 11.64 28.85
N LYS A 133 -14.40 10.97 29.80
CA LYS A 133 -14.82 11.57 31.06
C LYS A 133 -14.07 10.95 32.25
N PRO A 134 -13.88 11.70 33.34
CA PRO A 134 -13.28 11.15 34.55
C PRO A 134 -14.04 9.92 35.06
N GLY A 135 -13.31 8.88 35.45
CA GLY A 135 -13.88 7.65 35.99
C GLY A 135 -14.29 6.59 34.94
N MET A 136 -14.16 6.87 33.66
CA MET A 136 -14.35 5.84 32.61
C MET A 136 -13.26 4.76 32.72
N SER A 137 -13.66 3.49 32.53
CA SER A 137 -12.69 2.40 32.31
C SER A 137 -11.90 2.60 30.99
N VAL A 138 -10.79 1.91 30.80
CA VAL A 138 -10.00 1.97 29.57
C VAL A 138 -10.83 1.59 28.34
N ALA A 139 -11.63 0.54 28.47
CA ALA A 139 -12.57 0.09 27.42
C ALA A 139 -13.62 1.16 27.08
N ASP A 140 -14.23 1.78 28.12
CA ASP A 140 -15.23 2.85 27.92
C ASP A 140 -14.61 4.09 27.28
N GLN A 141 -13.38 4.47 27.65
CA GLN A 141 -12.65 5.56 27.01
C GLN A 141 -12.42 5.27 25.52
N GLY A 142 -11.93 4.06 25.20
CA GLY A 142 -11.73 3.65 23.80
C GLY A 142 -13.03 3.67 23.00
N GLN A 143 -14.15 3.22 23.58
CA GLN A 143 -15.46 3.28 22.94
C GLN A 143 -15.91 4.73 22.70
N ALA A 144 -15.78 5.60 23.72
CA ALA A 144 -16.17 7.01 23.61
C ALA A 144 -15.34 7.74 22.53
N GLN A 145 -14.03 7.49 22.45
CA GLN A 145 -13.17 8.04 21.40
C GLN A 145 -13.59 7.53 20.01
N ARG A 146 -13.86 6.24 19.84
CA ARG A 146 -14.35 5.69 18.57
C ARG A 146 -15.67 6.30 18.13
N ALA A 147 -16.60 6.53 19.07
CA ALA A 147 -17.88 7.19 18.79
C ALA A 147 -17.70 8.67 18.41
N ALA A 148 -16.80 9.39 19.08
CA ALA A 148 -16.46 10.77 18.74
C ALA A 148 -15.84 10.88 17.34
N MET A 149 -14.90 10.00 17.00
CA MET A 149 -14.30 9.93 15.65
C MET A 149 -15.39 9.74 14.59
N SER A 150 -16.31 8.78 14.80
CA SER A 150 -17.42 8.52 13.89
C SER A 150 -18.33 9.75 13.70
N THR A 151 -18.59 10.49 14.77
CA THR A 151 -19.41 11.72 14.69
C THR A 151 -18.70 12.81 13.88
N ILE A 152 -17.39 12.99 14.08
CA ILE A 152 -16.57 13.95 13.33
C ILE A 152 -16.53 13.59 11.84
N GLU A 153 -16.32 12.31 11.51
CA GLU A 153 -16.31 11.80 10.13
C GLU A 153 -17.67 12.05 9.44
N GLN A 154 -18.77 11.68 10.10
CA GLN A 154 -20.12 11.85 9.56
C GLN A 154 -20.45 13.33 9.31
N GLN A 155 -20.16 14.19 10.29
CA GLN A 155 -20.41 15.62 10.16
C GLN A 155 -19.61 16.22 9.01
N CYS A 156 -18.33 15.89 8.92
CA CYS A 156 -17.44 16.31 7.83
C CYS A 156 -18.01 15.88 6.45
N ALA A 157 -18.41 14.62 6.31
CA ALA A 157 -18.94 14.09 5.05
C ALA A 157 -20.25 14.78 4.63
N ILE A 158 -21.14 15.11 5.58
CA ILE A 158 -22.39 15.84 5.33
C ILE A 158 -22.08 17.26 4.83
N GLU A 159 -21.14 17.95 5.49
CA GLU A 159 -20.83 19.36 5.20
C GLU A 159 -20.03 19.52 3.91
N THR A 160 -19.05 18.65 3.65
CA THR A 160 -18.10 18.80 2.56
C THR A 160 -18.42 17.97 1.32
N LYS A 161 -19.20 16.90 1.47
CA LYS A 161 -19.41 15.84 0.47
C LYS A 161 -18.13 15.06 0.11
N LEU A 162 -17.09 15.19 0.93
CA LEU A 162 -15.84 14.45 0.81
C LEU A 162 -15.89 13.15 1.62
N ARG A 163 -15.01 12.23 1.32
CA ARG A 163 -14.70 11.13 2.22
C ARG A 163 -13.88 11.69 3.38
N CYS A 164 -14.29 11.39 4.59
CA CYS A 164 -13.70 11.92 5.82
C CYS A 164 -13.27 10.76 6.73
N ASP A 165 -11.96 10.65 7.00
CA ASP A 165 -11.38 9.60 7.82
C ASP A 165 -10.62 10.24 9.00
N VAL A 166 -10.95 9.92 10.25
CA VAL A 166 -10.13 10.32 11.42
C VAL A 166 -9.03 9.29 11.63
N ILE A 167 -7.80 9.75 11.51
CA ILE A 167 -6.59 8.93 11.60
C ILE A 167 -5.97 9.07 12.99
N THR A 168 -5.70 7.94 13.62
CA THR A 168 -4.98 7.86 14.90
C THR A 168 -3.48 7.90 14.63
N LEU A 169 -2.77 8.84 15.23
CA LEU A 169 -1.33 9.04 15.10
C LEU A 169 -0.64 8.87 16.46
N TYR A 170 0.64 8.46 16.44
CA TYR A 170 1.45 8.25 17.65
C TYR A 170 0.71 7.39 18.69
N SER A 171 0.16 6.27 18.23
CA SER A 171 -0.59 5.30 19.07
C SER A 171 -1.72 5.90 19.90
N GLY A 172 -2.36 7.00 19.44
CA GLY A 172 -3.48 7.65 20.15
C GLY A 172 -3.15 8.98 20.81
N ALA A 173 -1.90 9.47 20.69
CA ALA A 173 -1.56 10.79 21.21
C ALA A 173 -2.16 11.94 20.37
N MET A 174 -2.41 11.70 19.08
CA MET A 174 -2.98 12.68 18.14
C MET A 174 -4.04 12.04 17.24
N TYR A 175 -5.00 12.83 16.82
CA TYR A 175 -6.08 12.46 15.90
C TYR A 175 -6.23 13.54 14.84
N HIS A 176 -6.03 13.17 13.56
CA HIS A 176 -6.20 14.09 12.45
C HIS A 176 -7.35 13.63 11.55
N LEU A 177 -8.19 14.58 11.13
CA LEU A 177 -9.24 14.38 10.14
C LEU A 177 -8.67 14.63 8.75
N TYR A 178 -8.67 13.59 7.92
CA TYR A 178 -8.25 13.62 6.52
C TYR A 178 -9.49 13.70 5.63
N LYS A 179 -9.52 14.66 4.72
CA LYS A 179 -10.64 14.91 3.81
C LYS A 179 -10.20 14.56 2.39
N TYR A 180 -10.89 13.61 1.75
CA TYR A 180 -10.51 13.11 0.42
C TYR A 180 -11.61 13.36 -0.61
N LYS A 181 -11.21 13.84 -1.79
CA LYS A 181 -12.02 13.72 -3.00
C LYS A 181 -11.88 12.31 -3.56
N LYS A 182 -13.00 11.64 -3.87
CA LYS A 182 -13.05 10.27 -4.31
C LYS A 182 -13.43 10.19 -5.79
N TYR A 183 -12.76 9.29 -6.54
CA TYR A 183 -13.09 8.93 -7.92
C TYR A 183 -13.36 7.43 -7.98
N THR A 184 -14.49 7.04 -8.63
CA THR A 184 -14.95 5.65 -8.79
C THR A 184 -15.19 5.24 -10.24
N ASP A 185 -15.11 6.17 -11.19
CA ASP A 185 -15.00 5.86 -12.61
C ASP A 185 -13.54 5.98 -13.01
N VAL A 186 -12.83 4.86 -12.86
CA VAL A 186 -11.40 4.73 -13.14
C VAL A 186 -11.24 3.76 -14.30
N ARG A 187 -10.56 4.19 -15.36
CA ARG A 187 -10.42 3.41 -16.59
C ARG A 187 -8.96 3.14 -16.91
N LEU A 188 -8.65 1.90 -17.28
CA LEU A 188 -7.32 1.47 -17.71
C LEU A 188 -7.00 2.09 -19.08
N VAL A 189 -5.84 2.75 -19.17
CA VAL A 189 -5.34 3.40 -20.39
C VAL A 189 -4.19 2.59 -21.01
N PHE A 190 -3.22 2.21 -20.17
CA PHE A 190 -2.05 1.47 -20.63
C PHE A 190 -1.46 0.62 -19.49
N ALA A 191 -1.09 -0.59 -19.83
CA ALA A 191 -0.24 -1.47 -19.01
C ALA A 191 0.66 -2.29 -19.94
N PRO A 192 1.97 -2.42 -19.67
CA PRO A 192 2.81 -3.39 -20.38
C PRO A 192 2.39 -4.82 -20.04
N GLU A 193 2.91 -5.80 -20.74
CA GLU A 193 2.83 -7.20 -20.36
C GLU A 193 3.58 -7.46 -19.03
N PHE A 194 3.13 -8.42 -18.26
CA PHE A 194 3.68 -8.76 -16.94
C PHE A 194 5.18 -9.10 -17.00
N ASP A 195 5.64 -9.81 -18.05
CA ASP A 195 7.06 -10.17 -18.23
C ASP A 195 7.97 -8.95 -18.39
N ALA A 196 7.43 -7.78 -18.75
CA ALA A 196 8.17 -6.51 -18.76
C ALA A 196 8.01 -5.73 -17.46
N ALA A 197 6.85 -5.82 -16.84
CA ALA A 197 6.55 -5.12 -15.58
C ALA A 197 7.26 -5.75 -14.38
N PHE A 198 7.46 -7.06 -14.39
CA PHE A 198 8.07 -7.85 -13.32
C PHE A 198 9.14 -8.81 -13.88
N PHE A 199 10.09 -8.26 -14.62
CA PHE A 199 11.17 -9.01 -15.23
C PHE A 199 12.14 -9.57 -14.17
N GLY A 200 12.45 -10.87 -14.27
CA GLY A 200 13.24 -11.59 -13.28
C GLY A 200 12.38 -12.26 -12.18
N GLY A 201 11.11 -11.91 -12.09
CA GLY A 201 10.14 -12.56 -11.20
C GLY A 201 10.48 -12.45 -9.71
N ASP A 202 9.95 -13.37 -8.91
CA ASP A 202 10.22 -13.41 -7.46
C ASP A 202 11.71 -13.49 -7.09
N PRO A 203 12.62 -14.20 -7.83
CA PRO A 203 14.05 -14.14 -7.55
C PRO A 203 14.63 -12.72 -7.48
N ASP A 204 14.23 -11.82 -8.40
CA ASP A 204 14.73 -10.44 -8.45
C ASP A 204 13.88 -9.47 -7.60
N ASN A 205 12.73 -9.88 -7.06
CA ASN A 205 11.91 -9.06 -6.20
C ASN A 205 12.67 -8.66 -4.93
N PHE A 206 12.62 -7.38 -4.53
CA PHE A 206 13.44 -6.77 -3.46
C PHE A 206 14.96 -6.89 -3.70
N GLU A 207 15.39 -6.99 -4.95
CA GLU A 207 16.82 -7.04 -5.30
C GLU A 207 17.21 -5.84 -6.16
N TYR A 208 18.52 -5.55 -6.21
CA TYR A 208 19.10 -4.58 -7.13
C TYR A 208 20.48 -5.07 -7.60
N PRO A 209 20.83 -5.02 -8.89
CA PRO A 209 20.19 -4.27 -9.99
C PRO A 209 18.84 -4.83 -10.43
N ARG A 210 17.89 -3.95 -10.75
CA ARG A 210 16.55 -4.28 -11.23
C ARG A 210 16.33 -3.76 -12.64
N TYR A 211 15.40 -4.38 -13.41
CA TYR A 211 15.17 -4.04 -14.82
C TYR A 211 13.68 -4.08 -15.20
N ASP A 212 12.82 -3.59 -14.35
CA ASP A 212 11.38 -3.64 -14.50
C ASP A 212 10.81 -2.38 -15.13
N LEU A 213 9.79 -2.55 -15.96
CA LEU A 213 8.89 -1.49 -16.41
C LEU A 213 7.57 -1.60 -15.65
N ASP A 214 7.65 -1.50 -14.33
CA ASP A 214 6.50 -1.61 -13.43
C ASP A 214 5.68 -0.33 -13.41
N VAL A 215 4.91 -0.11 -14.47
CA VAL A 215 4.10 1.09 -14.72
C VAL A 215 2.71 0.75 -15.23
N CYS A 216 1.73 1.55 -14.84
CA CYS A 216 0.36 1.45 -15.31
C CYS A 216 -0.26 2.84 -15.38
N PHE A 217 -1.06 3.10 -16.40
CA PHE A 217 -1.79 4.35 -16.56
C PHE A 217 -3.28 4.11 -16.55
N PHE A 218 -3.97 4.88 -15.73
CA PHE A 218 -5.43 4.97 -15.67
C PHE A 218 -5.87 6.38 -16.02
N ARG A 219 -7.17 6.56 -16.20
CA ARG A 219 -7.79 7.88 -16.27
C ARG A 219 -9.02 7.93 -15.38
N VAL A 220 -9.14 9.02 -14.61
CA VAL A 220 -10.34 9.28 -13.82
C VAL A 220 -11.36 10.02 -14.64
N TYR A 221 -12.62 9.65 -14.46
CA TYR A 221 -13.76 10.21 -15.18
C TYR A 221 -14.77 10.82 -14.20
N GLU A 222 -15.41 11.91 -14.63
CA GLU A 222 -16.56 12.53 -13.99
C GLU A 222 -17.65 12.76 -15.06
N ASN A 223 -18.86 12.24 -14.80
CA ASN A 223 -20.00 12.37 -15.75
C ASN A 223 -19.65 11.87 -17.17
N ASP A 224 -19.03 10.69 -17.25
CA ASP A 224 -18.59 10.05 -18.50
C ASP A 224 -17.59 10.86 -19.35
N LYS A 225 -16.87 11.79 -18.73
CA LYS A 225 -15.80 12.56 -19.38
C LYS A 225 -14.53 12.48 -18.53
N PRO A 226 -13.33 12.55 -19.13
CA PRO A 226 -12.11 12.74 -18.40
C PRO A 226 -12.24 13.88 -17.40
N ALA A 227 -11.85 13.67 -16.15
CA ALA A 227 -11.89 14.70 -15.13
C ALA A 227 -10.88 15.80 -15.45
N HIS A 228 -11.28 17.06 -15.32
CA HIS A 228 -10.35 18.18 -15.44
C HIS A 228 -9.65 18.44 -14.10
N LEU A 229 -8.32 18.53 -14.13
CA LEU A 229 -7.48 18.66 -12.95
C LEU A 229 -6.60 19.91 -13.03
N ASP A 230 -6.66 20.74 -11.98
CA ASP A 230 -5.77 21.91 -11.83
C ASP A 230 -4.38 21.53 -11.30
N ASN A 231 -4.28 20.40 -10.59
CA ASN A 231 -3.04 19.91 -9.98
C ASN A 231 -2.65 18.54 -10.56
N TYR A 232 -1.51 18.49 -11.21
CA TYR A 232 -0.87 17.29 -11.75
C TYR A 232 0.65 17.50 -11.85
N LEU A 233 1.44 16.45 -11.74
CA LEU A 233 2.89 16.52 -11.83
C LEU A 233 3.33 16.59 -13.28
N LYS A 234 4.14 17.60 -13.61
CA LYS A 234 4.76 17.70 -14.94
C LYS A 234 5.84 16.65 -15.09
N TRP A 235 5.90 16.00 -16.23
CA TRP A 235 6.87 14.97 -16.54
C TRP A 235 8.23 15.56 -16.86
N SER A 236 9.30 15.07 -16.17
CA SER A 236 10.67 15.45 -16.47
C SER A 236 11.30 14.45 -17.46
N ALA A 237 11.53 14.91 -18.70
CA ALA A 237 12.29 14.14 -19.67
C ALA A 237 13.82 14.16 -19.41
N ALA A 238 14.29 15.02 -18.51
CA ALA A 238 15.71 15.11 -18.15
C ALA A 238 16.11 14.07 -17.08
N GLY A 239 15.14 13.58 -16.29
CA GLY A 239 15.39 12.66 -15.18
C GLY A 239 16.23 13.26 -14.07
N VAL A 240 16.99 12.42 -13.38
CA VAL A 240 17.82 12.74 -12.20
C VAL A 240 19.26 12.30 -12.39
N LYS A 241 20.16 12.83 -11.53
CA LYS A 241 21.60 12.53 -11.48
C LYS A 241 22.01 12.08 -10.09
N ASP A 242 23.16 11.43 -9.99
CA ASP A 242 23.78 11.06 -8.72
C ASP A 242 23.91 12.27 -7.79
N GLY A 243 23.46 12.13 -6.54
CA GLY A 243 23.46 13.19 -5.53
C GLY A 243 22.28 14.18 -5.61
N ASP A 244 21.40 14.10 -6.60
CA ASP A 244 20.22 14.97 -6.66
C ASP A 244 19.27 14.68 -5.51
N LEU A 245 18.77 15.75 -4.87
CA LEU A 245 17.69 15.67 -3.89
C LEU A 245 16.38 15.35 -4.61
N ILE A 246 15.70 14.31 -4.12
CA ILE A 246 14.37 13.91 -4.57
C ILE A 246 13.40 13.82 -3.39
N PHE A 247 12.12 13.80 -3.72
CA PHE A 247 11.03 13.65 -2.79
C PHE A 247 10.13 12.49 -3.27
N VAL A 248 9.56 11.76 -2.30
CA VAL A 248 8.55 10.73 -2.55
C VAL A 248 7.26 11.14 -1.85
N SER A 249 6.17 11.24 -2.60
CA SER A 249 4.85 11.58 -2.09
C SER A 249 3.92 10.37 -2.24
N GLY A 250 3.61 9.69 -1.14
CA GLY A 250 2.83 8.46 -1.22
C GLY A 250 2.16 8.06 0.08
N ASN A 251 1.50 6.91 0.04
CA ASN A 251 0.69 6.41 1.15
C ASN A 251 1.33 5.14 1.73
N PRO A 252 2.40 5.25 2.55
CA PRO A 252 3.03 4.10 3.18
C PRO A 252 2.03 3.37 4.08
N GLY A 253 2.01 2.04 4.01
CA GLY A 253 1.02 1.18 4.67
C GLY A 253 1.09 1.28 6.19
N SER A 254 2.03 0.58 6.81
CA SER A 254 2.24 0.61 8.25
C SER A 254 3.69 0.35 8.62
N THR A 255 4.16 0.99 9.69
CA THR A 255 5.45 0.73 10.31
C THR A 255 5.28 0.43 11.81
N GLY A 256 6.29 -0.18 12.40
CA GLY A 256 6.36 -0.48 13.84
C GLY A 256 7.54 0.23 14.52
N ARG A 257 7.91 1.42 14.07
CA ARG A 257 9.07 2.15 14.60
C ARG A 257 8.86 2.66 16.02
N LEU A 258 7.62 2.97 16.36
CA LEU A 258 7.22 3.44 17.68
C LEU A 258 6.76 2.31 18.61
N ASN A 259 6.76 1.06 18.14
CA ASN A 259 6.39 -0.10 18.94
C ASN A 259 7.31 -0.25 20.17
N THR A 260 6.71 -0.66 21.28
CA THR A 260 7.43 -1.07 22.49
C THR A 260 8.13 -2.41 22.29
N MET A 261 9.11 -2.73 23.14
CA MET A 261 9.80 -4.03 23.10
C MET A 261 8.82 -5.21 23.17
N ALA A 262 7.80 -5.14 24.03
CA ALA A 262 6.77 -6.18 24.14
C ALA A 262 6.00 -6.41 22.84
N GLN A 263 5.68 -5.34 22.09
CA GLN A 263 5.02 -5.44 20.78
C GLN A 263 5.96 -6.05 19.72
N LEU A 264 7.23 -5.65 19.70
CA LEU A 264 8.23 -6.20 18.77
C LEU A 264 8.46 -7.69 19.04
N GLU A 265 8.57 -8.09 20.30
CA GLU A 265 8.69 -9.50 20.73
C GLU A 265 7.44 -10.30 20.38
N PHE A 266 6.24 -9.75 20.55
CA PHE A 266 5.00 -10.40 20.12
C PHE A 266 5.01 -10.66 18.61
N LEU A 267 5.39 -9.67 17.79
CA LEU A 267 5.50 -9.84 16.33
C LEU A 267 6.51 -10.93 15.96
N ARG A 268 7.72 -10.91 16.56
CA ARG A 268 8.78 -11.87 16.30
C ARG A 268 8.38 -13.30 16.69
N ASP A 269 7.78 -13.48 17.88
CA ASP A 269 7.62 -14.79 18.50
C ASP A 269 6.23 -15.43 18.25
N THR A 270 5.22 -14.61 17.89
CA THR A 270 3.83 -15.06 17.72
C THR A 270 3.24 -14.63 16.37
N GLY A 271 3.31 -13.35 16.04
CA GLY A 271 2.65 -12.79 14.87
C GLY A 271 3.24 -13.31 13.57
N TYR A 272 4.50 -12.99 13.30
CA TYR A 272 5.16 -13.37 12.05
C TYR A 272 5.32 -14.88 11.85
N PRO A 273 5.61 -15.70 12.85
CA PRO A 273 5.64 -17.16 12.66
C PRO A 273 4.34 -17.73 12.09
N LEU A 274 3.19 -17.28 12.59
CA LEU A 274 1.89 -17.73 12.04
C LEU A 274 1.63 -17.18 10.65
N VAL A 275 1.93 -15.89 10.40
CA VAL A 275 1.76 -15.27 9.08
C VAL A 275 2.64 -15.97 8.04
N LEU A 276 3.92 -16.21 8.33
CA LEU A 276 4.86 -16.91 7.45
C LEU A 276 4.41 -18.34 7.16
N TYR A 277 3.92 -19.05 8.16
CA TYR A 277 3.36 -20.41 7.97
C TYR A 277 2.19 -20.38 7.00
N ARG A 278 1.25 -19.44 7.17
CA ARG A 278 0.06 -19.30 6.32
C ARG A 278 0.40 -18.91 4.89
N LEU A 279 1.31 -17.95 4.72
CA LEU A 279 1.77 -17.52 3.40
C LEU A 279 2.49 -18.65 2.65
N ALA A 280 3.41 -19.39 3.32
CA ALA A 280 4.10 -20.51 2.70
C ALA A 280 3.15 -21.64 2.30
N ARG A 281 2.10 -21.88 3.11
CA ARG A 281 1.05 -22.85 2.80
C ARG A 281 0.23 -22.42 1.59
N ARG A 282 -0.14 -21.13 1.53
CA ARG A 282 -0.92 -20.55 0.42
C ARG A 282 -0.10 -20.55 -0.89
N ASP A 283 1.18 -20.21 -0.84
CA ASP A 283 2.11 -20.28 -1.97
C ASP A 283 2.12 -21.68 -2.59
N ALA A 284 2.34 -22.71 -1.76
CA ALA A 284 2.34 -24.09 -2.22
C ALA A 284 0.98 -24.53 -2.82
N LEU A 285 -0.13 -24.07 -2.24
CA LEU A 285 -1.49 -24.35 -2.74
C LEU A 285 -1.71 -23.73 -4.11
N LEU A 286 -1.41 -22.44 -4.29
CA LEU A 286 -1.65 -21.72 -5.54
C LEU A 286 -0.75 -22.23 -6.67
N LYS A 287 0.53 -22.53 -6.38
CA LYS A 287 1.43 -23.19 -7.35
C LYS A 287 0.90 -24.54 -7.81
N LYS A 288 0.39 -25.36 -6.88
CA LYS A 288 -0.21 -26.65 -7.22
C LYS A 288 -1.47 -26.48 -8.07
N PHE A 289 -2.34 -25.54 -7.71
CA PHE A 289 -3.56 -25.25 -8.47
C PHE A 289 -3.25 -24.74 -9.88
N GLY A 290 -2.30 -23.80 -10.01
CA GLY A 290 -1.85 -23.28 -11.30
C GLY A 290 -1.21 -24.33 -12.22
N ALA A 291 -0.52 -25.33 -11.65
CA ALA A 291 0.12 -26.41 -12.41
C ALA A 291 -0.88 -27.40 -13.07
N GLU A 292 -2.17 -27.35 -12.70
CA GLU A 292 -3.20 -28.26 -13.27
C GLU A 292 -3.63 -27.83 -14.67
N SER A 293 -3.61 -26.53 -15.01
CA SER A 293 -3.93 -26.01 -16.35
C SER A 293 -3.50 -24.55 -16.53
N ASP A 294 -3.32 -24.11 -17.78
CA ASP A 294 -3.02 -22.72 -18.13
C ASP A 294 -4.10 -21.74 -17.59
N GLU A 295 -5.37 -22.13 -17.60
CA GLU A 295 -6.46 -21.31 -17.08
C GLU A 295 -6.39 -21.20 -15.55
N ASN A 296 -6.06 -22.28 -14.83
CA ASN A 296 -5.83 -22.22 -13.39
C ASN A 296 -4.65 -21.31 -13.06
N ALA A 297 -3.55 -21.38 -13.84
CA ALA A 297 -2.41 -20.49 -13.69
C ALA A 297 -2.83 -19.02 -13.88
N ARG A 298 -3.62 -18.73 -14.92
CA ARG A 298 -4.12 -17.37 -15.21
C ARG A 298 -4.98 -16.81 -14.08
N ILE A 299 -5.96 -17.59 -13.58
CA ILE A 299 -6.89 -17.10 -12.55
C ILE A 299 -6.25 -16.98 -11.16
N ALA A 300 -5.20 -17.75 -10.86
CA ALA A 300 -4.48 -17.71 -9.59
C ALA A 300 -3.29 -16.72 -9.62
N HIS A 301 -3.02 -16.08 -10.74
CA HIS A 301 -1.81 -15.30 -10.95
C HIS A 301 -1.64 -14.17 -9.93
N GLU A 302 -2.69 -13.37 -9.73
CA GLU A 302 -2.64 -12.22 -8.81
C GLU A 302 -2.49 -12.65 -7.35
N ASP A 303 -3.23 -13.68 -6.94
CA ASP A 303 -3.12 -14.24 -5.59
C ASP A 303 -1.72 -14.81 -5.33
N LEU A 304 -1.15 -15.53 -6.31
CA LEU A 304 0.20 -16.09 -6.19
C LEU A 304 1.25 -14.98 -6.07
N PHE A 305 1.18 -13.97 -6.95
CA PHE A 305 2.08 -12.81 -6.91
C PHE A 305 2.02 -12.10 -5.54
N SER A 306 0.81 -11.82 -5.05
CA SER A 306 0.60 -11.16 -3.75
C SER A 306 1.16 -11.98 -2.59
N VAL A 307 0.98 -13.31 -2.63
CA VAL A 307 1.48 -14.23 -1.59
C VAL A 307 3.00 -14.33 -1.61
N GLU A 308 3.64 -14.47 -2.78
CA GLU A 308 5.11 -14.52 -2.92
C GLU A 308 5.75 -13.22 -2.43
N ASN A 309 5.23 -12.07 -2.89
CA ASN A 309 5.66 -10.75 -2.43
C ASN A 309 5.55 -10.58 -0.92
N SER A 310 4.38 -10.92 -0.35
CA SER A 310 4.15 -10.84 1.10
C SER A 310 5.06 -11.77 1.89
N LEU A 311 5.31 -12.99 1.39
CA LEU A 311 6.18 -13.97 2.03
C LEU A 311 7.62 -13.43 2.13
N LYS A 312 8.13 -12.83 1.07
CA LYS A 312 9.47 -12.25 1.02
C LYS A 312 9.58 -11.00 1.91
N ALA A 313 8.59 -10.10 1.85
CA ALA A 313 8.53 -8.91 2.69
C ALA A 313 8.47 -9.23 4.18
N ILE A 314 7.59 -10.16 4.61
CA ILE A 314 7.47 -10.54 6.03
C ILE A 314 8.72 -11.28 6.53
N ARG A 315 9.40 -12.09 5.69
CA ARG A 315 10.72 -12.65 6.03
C ARG A 315 11.74 -11.54 6.29
N GLY A 316 11.77 -10.51 5.44
CA GLY A 316 12.64 -9.35 5.61
C GLY A 316 12.31 -8.54 6.86
N TYR A 317 11.03 -8.31 7.16
CA TYR A 317 10.64 -7.66 8.43
C TYR A 317 11.07 -8.50 9.64
N ASN A 318 10.83 -9.80 9.60
CA ASN A 318 11.22 -10.69 10.69
C ASN A 318 12.75 -10.75 10.86
N SER A 319 13.53 -10.64 9.78
CA SER A 319 15.01 -10.59 9.87
C SER A 319 15.47 -9.41 10.73
N GLY A 320 14.83 -8.25 10.62
CA GLY A 320 15.08 -7.10 11.50
C GLY A 320 14.78 -7.38 12.97
N LEU A 321 13.72 -8.15 13.27
CA LEU A 321 13.35 -8.49 14.67
C LEU A 321 14.23 -9.60 15.29
N VAL A 322 14.92 -10.40 14.50
CA VAL A 322 15.93 -11.36 14.99
C VAL A 322 17.33 -10.78 14.96
N ASP A 323 17.55 -9.64 14.33
CA ASP A 323 18.83 -8.92 14.37
C ASP A 323 19.05 -8.32 15.77
N LYS A 324 20.10 -8.82 16.42
CA LYS A 324 20.47 -8.39 17.78
C LYS A 324 20.83 -6.89 17.83
N VAL A 325 21.46 -6.34 16.80
CA VAL A 325 21.89 -4.93 16.78
C VAL A 325 20.68 -4.01 16.76
N LEU A 326 19.69 -4.31 15.92
CA LEU A 326 18.44 -3.56 15.86
C LEU A 326 17.67 -3.67 17.18
N MET A 327 17.50 -4.87 17.71
CA MET A 327 16.75 -5.10 18.94
C MET A 327 17.43 -4.49 20.17
N ASP A 328 18.76 -4.56 20.27
CA ASP A 328 19.52 -3.89 21.34
C ASP A 328 19.35 -2.35 21.26
N LYS A 329 19.35 -1.78 20.05
CA LYS A 329 19.08 -0.35 19.83
C LYS A 329 17.69 0.03 20.34
N LYS A 330 16.66 -0.72 19.95
CA LYS A 330 15.26 -0.50 20.39
C LYS A 330 15.11 -0.63 21.90
N SER A 331 15.72 -1.65 22.50
CA SER A 331 15.74 -1.85 23.96
C SER A 331 16.42 -0.68 24.69
N ALA A 332 17.54 -0.17 24.16
CA ALA A 332 18.24 0.96 24.74
C ALA A 332 17.42 2.28 24.62
N GLU A 333 16.69 2.50 23.52
CA GLU A 333 15.79 3.64 23.34
C GLU A 333 14.65 3.60 24.36
N GLU A 334 13.97 2.46 24.49
CA GLU A 334 12.92 2.26 25.51
C GLU A 334 13.49 2.43 26.93
N GLY A 335 14.66 1.86 27.21
CA GLY A 335 15.34 1.97 28.52
C GLY A 335 15.63 3.42 28.93
N LYS A 336 16.05 4.29 28.00
CA LYS A 336 16.26 5.72 28.25
C LYS A 336 14.95 6.43 28.64
N MET A 337 13.86 6.16 27.92
CA MET A 337 12.55 6.75 28.24
C MET A 337 12.03 6.30 29.61
N ARG A 338 12.13 5.00 29.91
CA ARG A 338 11.77 4.43 31.23
C ARG A 338 12.58 5.08 32.37
N GLN A 339 13.90 5.24 32.16
CA GLN A 339 14.76 5.89 33.14
C GLN A 339 14.42 7.37 33.37
N ALA A 340 14.09 8.11 32.30
CA ALA A 340 13.68 9.51 32.37
C ALA A 340 12.40 9.69 33.21
N ILE A 341 11.46 8.75 33.13
CA ILE A 341 10.25 8.76 33.97
C ILE A 341 10.54 8.30 35.40
N ALA A 342 11.29 7.23 35.58
CA ALA A 342 11.61 6.69 36.91
C ALA A 342 12.36 7.68 37.80
N SER A 343 13.14 8.58 37.21
CA SER A 343 13.90 9.62 37.91
C SER A 343 13.09 10.88 38.27
N ASP A 344 11.86 11.02 37.77
CA ASP A 344 10.96 12.17 37.96
C ASP A 344 9.67 11.74 38.68
N VAL A 345 9.53 12.07 39.95
CA VAL A 345 8.39 11.66 40.78
C VAL A 345 7.05 12.16 40.21
N THR A 346 7.04 13.34 39.63
CA THR A 346 5.82 13.94 39.04
C THR A 346 5.40 13.18 37.80
N LYS A 347 6.35 12.93 36.89
CA LYS A 347 6.09 12.16 35.67
C LYS A 347 5.72 10.72 35.97
N LYS A 348 6.38 10.09 36.98
CA LYS A 348 6.02 8.75 37.42
C LYS A 348 4.59 8.68 37.96
N ALA A 349 4.14 9.72 38.67
CA ALA A 349 2.75 9.79 39.16
C ALA A 349 1.75 10.05 38.02
N GLU A 350 2.16 10.80 36.98
CA GLU A 350 1.31 11.14 35.82
C GLU A 350 1.14 9.95 34.87
N PHE A 351 2.24 9.26 34.50
CA PHE A 351 2.25 8.25 33.44
C PHE A 351 2.20 6.80 33.94
N GLY A 352 2.54 6.52 35.21
CA GLY A 352 2.65 5.14 35.70
C GLY A 352 3.77 4.34 35.01
N ASP A 353 3.45 3.12 34.58
CA ASP A 353 4.29 2.27 33.74
C ASP A 353 3.54 1.77 32.51
N PRO A 354 3.39 2.61 31.46
CA PRO A 354 2.60 2.27 30.29
C PRO A 354 3.18 1.08 29.51
N TRP A 355 4.49 0.86 29.57
CA TRP A 355 5.10 -0.30 28.90
C TRP A 355 4.70 -1.61 29.57
N ALA A 356 4.54 -1.64 30.91
CA ALA A 356 4.07 -2.83 31.61
C ALA A 356 2.62 -3.16 31.27
N GLU A 357 1.75 -2.15 31.13
CA GLU A 357 0.36 -2.37 30.71
C GLU A 357 0.27 -2.87 29.26
N ILE A 358 1.07 -2.30 28.34
CA ILE A 358 1.17 -2.80 26.96
C ILE A 358 1.68 -4.25 26.96
N ALA A 359 2.67 -4.60 27.78
CA ALA A 359 3.18 -5.97 27.86
C ALA A 359 2.10 -6.97 28.30
N LYS A 360 1.27 -6.60 29.28
CA LYS A 360 0.10 -7.43 29.70
C LYS A 360 -0.91 -7.58 28.58
N ALA A 361 -1.17 -6.51 27.81
CA ALA A 361 -2.05 -6.57 26.65
C ALA A 361 -1.51 -7.53 25.59
N MET A 362 -0.19 -7.54 25.33
CA MET A 362 0.44 -8.50 24.41
C MET A 362 0.34 -9.95 24.91
N ASP A 363 0.46 -10.19 26.22
CA ASP A 363 0.23 -11.51 26.79
C ASP A 363 -1.24 -11.97 26.65
N THR A 364 -2.19 -11.04 26.74
CA THR A 364 -3.61 -11.32 26.47
C THR A 364 -3.82 -11.62 24.98
N GLU A 365 -3.18 -10.87 24.08
CA GLU A 365 -3.27 -11.11 22.63
C GLU A 365 -2.75 -12.50 22.23
N LYS A 366 -1.64 -12.94 22.82
CA LYS A 366 -1.11 -14.32 22.61
C LYS A 366 -2.18 -15.39 22.90
N GLN A 367 -2.99 -15.19 23.95
CA GLN A 367 -4.02 -16.16 24.35
C GLN A 367 -5.18 -16.25 23.37
N ILE A 368 -5.55 -15.13 22.75
CA ILE A 368 -6.68 -15.05 21.81
C ILE A 368 -6.25 -15.02 20.35
N TYR A 369 -4.96 -15.13 20.04
CA TYR A 369 -4.43 -14.88 18.71
C TYR A 369 -4.97 -15.84 17.64
N LEU A 370 -5.11 -17.14 17.97
CA LEU A 370 -5.67 -18.11 17.04
C LEU A 370 -7.16 -17.86 16.77
N PRO A 371 -8.07 -17.78 17.78
CA PRO A 371 -9.48 -17.45 17.50
C PRO A 371 -9.63 -16.07 16.85
N LEU A 372 -8.82 -15.07 17.19
CA LEU A 372 -8.82 -13.78 16.52
C LEU A 372 -8.47 -13.91 15.04
N THR A 373 -7.46 -14.72 14.71
CA THR A 373 -7.02 -14.95 13.34
C THR A 373 -8.06 -15.74 12.54
N TYR A 374 -8.55 -16.86 13.06
CA TYR A 374 -9.39 -17.77 12.28
C TYR A 374 -10.86 -17.37 12.26
N PHE A 375 -11.41 -16.81 13.33
CA PHE A 375 -12.81 -16.44 13.39
C PHE A 375 -13.02 -14.99 12.99
N GLU A 376 -12.29 -14.04 13.59
CA GLU A 376 -12.52 -12.61 13.35
C GLU A 376 -11.83 -12.10 12.08
N ARG A 377 -10.55 -12.39 11.91
CA ARG A 377 -9.75 -11.96 10.75
C ARG A 377 -9.93 -12.86 9.53
N ARG A 378 -10.93 -13.74 9.55
CA ARG A 378 -11.33 -14.67 8.47
C ARG A 378 -10.23 -15.65 8.02
N GLY A 379 -9.22 -15.92 8.82
CA GLY A 379 -8.16 -16.86 8.48
C GLY A 379 -8.66 -18.26 8.18
N GLY A 380 -9.84 -18.65 8.69
CA GLY A 380 -10.50 -19.93 8.42
C GLY A 380 -11.47 -19.92 7.22
N PHE A 381 -11.69 -18.76 6.58
CA PHE A 381 -12.70 -18.57 5.54
C PHE A 381 -12.17 -17.68 4.41
N SER A 382 -11.23 -18.23 3.64
CA SER A 382 -10.65 -17.52 2.49
C SER A 382 -11.61 -17.50 1.30
N GLY A 383 -11.41 -16.50 0.42
CA GLY A 383 -12.16 -16.30 -0.82
C GLY A 383 -13.18 -15.17 -0.72
N ASP A 384 -13.58 -14.65 -1.88
CA ASP A 384 -14.49 -13.51 -2.02
C ASP A 384 -15.92 -13.86 -1.60
N LEU A 385 -16.40 -15.05 -1.98
CA LEU A 385 -17.75 -15.50 -1.62
C LEU A 385 -17.94 -15.59 -0.11
N ALA A 386 -16.95 -16.09 0.62
CA ALA A 386 -16.96 -16.13 2.08
C ALA A 386 -16.88 -14.70 2.68
N SER A 387 -16.13 -13.80 2.04
CA SER A 387 -16.06 -12.37 2.40
C SER A 387 -17.43 -11.70 2.25
N PHE A 388 -18.08 -11.85 1.11
CA PHE A 388 -19.42 -11.30 0.86
C PHE A 388 -20.46 -11.81 1.87
N ALA A 389 -20.44 -13.11 2.15
CA ALA A 389 -21.33 -13.68 3.16
C ALA A 389 -21.13 -13.02 4.54
N ARG A 390 -19.87 -12.83 4.94
CA ARG A 390 -19.52 -12.15 6.20
C ARG A 390 -19.99 -10.71 6.24
N ILE A 391 -19.73 -9.96 5.16
CA ILE A 391 -20.15 -8.56 5.04
C ILE A 391 -21.66 -8.44 5.16
N LEU A 392 -22.42 -9.30 4.46
CA LEU A 392 -23.88 -9.29 4.49
C LEU A 392 -24.45 -9.61 5.86
N VAL A 393 -23.93 -10.63 6.55
CA VAL A 393 -24.36 -11.00 7.91
C VAL A 393 -24.08 -9.85 8.89
N ARG A 394 -22.91 -9.24 8.81
CA ARG A 394 -22.56 -8.10 9.69
C ARG A 394 -23.32 -6.83 9.35
N ALA A 395 -23.47 -6.49 8.09
CA ALA A 395 -24.23 -5.32 7.66
C ALA A 395 -25.67 -5.35 8.17
N ALA A 396 -26.29 -6.53 8.18
CA ALA A 396 -27.64 -6.75 8.69
C ALA A 396 -27.79 -6.38 10.20
N GLU A 397 -26.73 -6.56 10.97
CA GLU A 397 -26.66 -6.25 12.41
C GLU A 397 -26.16 -4.82 12.68
N GLU A 398 -25.20 -4.33 11.88
CA GLU A 398 -24.53 -3.04 12.14
C GLU A 398 -25.33 -1.84 11.62
N ARG A 399 -25.87 -1.92 10.38
CA ARG A 399 -26.58 -0.77 9.77
C ARG A 399 -27.76 -0.22 10.56
N PRO A 400 -28.54 -1.03 11.32
CA PRO A 400 -29.60 -0.51 12.18
C PRO A 400 -29.12 0.24 13.42
N LYS A 401 -27.85 0.05 13.84
CA LYS A 401 -27.30 0.72 15.02
C LYS A 401 -27.02 2.21 14.75
N PRO A 402 -27.00 3.05 15.81
CA PRO A 402 -26.45 4.40 15.72
C PRO A 402 -25.03 4.36 15.15
N ASN A 403 -24.64 5.32 14.31
CA ASN A 403 -23.36 5.32 13.60
C ASN A 403 -22.13 5.15 14.53
N GLY A 404 -22.15 5.81 15.72
CA GLY A 404 -21.08 5.70 16.72
C GLY A 404 -20.92 4.31 17.36
N ASP A 405 -21.97 3.48 17.35
CA ASP A 405 -22.00 2.15 17.96
C ASP A 405 -21.67 1.03 16.95
N ARG A 406 -21.51 1.39 15.68
CA ARG A 406 -21.15 0.44 14.62
C ARG A 406 -19.67 0.07 14.64
N LEU A 407 -19.36 -1.12 14.16
CA LEU A 407 -18.00 -1.46 13.78
C LEU A 407 -17.48 -0.47 12.73
N ARG A 408 -16.19 -0.15 12.77
CA ARG A 408 -15.59 0.90 11.94
C ARG A 408 -15.91 0.74 10.46
N GLU A 409 -15.84 -0.48 9.96
CA GLU A 409 -16.07 -0.85 8.55
C GLU A 409 -17.53 -0.70 8.09
N TYR A 410 -18.48 -0.52 9.03
CA TYR A 410 -19.93 -0.32 8.77
C TYR A 410 -20.43 1.10 9.12
N ARG A 411 -19.53 2.01 9.41
CA ARG A 411 -19.91 3.42 9.64
C ARG A 411 -20.26 4.11 8.35
N ASP A 412 -21.06 5.17 8.43
CA ASP A 412 -21.54 5.91 7.26
C ASP A 412 -20.41 6.39 6.36
N SER A 413 -19.22 6.73 6.90
CA SER A 413 -18.03 7.11 6.14
C SER A 413 -17.43 5.95 5.34
N ALA A 414 -17.56 4.72 5.80
CA ALA A 414 -16.98 3.52 5.18
C ALA A 414 -17.96 2.80 4.22
N LEU A 415 -19.28 2.94 4.45
CA LEU A 415 -20.30 2.21 3.67
C LEU A 415 -20.17 2.39 2.16
N PRO A 416 -19.91 3.59 1.58
CA PRO A 416 -19.83 3.72 0.12
C PRO A 416 -18.73 2.88 -0.52
N SER A 417 -17.57 2.71 0.13
CA SER A 417 -16.49 1.86 -0.36
C SER A 417 -16.81 0.39 -0.14
N LEU A 418 -17.38 0.01 1.02
CA LEU A 418 -17.81 -1.35 1.30
C LEU A 418 -18.91 -1.81 0.30
N GLU A 419 -19.85 -0.92 -0.07
CA GLU A 419 -20.88 -1.20 -1.05
C GLU A 419 -20.30 -1.35 -2.47
N GLN A 420 -19.28 -0.56 -2.83
CA GLN A 420 -18.58 -0.69 -4.10
C GLN A 420 -17.94 -2.08 -4.23
N ASP A 421 -17.23 -2.53 -3.21
CA ASP A 421 -16.60 -3.86 -3.18
C ASP A 421 -17.66 -4.97 -3.15
N LEU A 422 -18.67 -4.86 -2.28
CA LEU A 422 -19.74 -5.86 -2.16
C LEU A 422 -20.55 -6.03 -3.45
N PHE A 423 -20.71 -4.96 -4.23
CA PHE A 423 -21.47 -4.96 -5.48
C PHE A 423 -20.60 -4.97 -6.73
N SER A 424 -19.30 -5.25 -6.57
CA SER A 424 -18.38 -5.43 -7.69
C SER A 424 -18.89 -6.52 -8.64
N SER A 425 -18.72 -6.27 -9.95
CA SER A 425 -18.99 -7.23 -11.01
C SER A 425 -17.72 -7.98 -11.46
N ALA A 426 -16.65 -7.91 -10.68
CA ALA A 426 -15.42 -8.63 -10.93
C ALA A 426 -15.68 -10.13 -11.07
N PRO A 427 -14.94 -10.85 -11.95
CA PRO A 427 -15.11 -12.28 -12.13
C PRO A 427 -14.81 -13.06 -10.84
N ILE A 428 -15.65 -14.04 -10.51
CA ILE A 428 -15.46 -14.96 -9.39
C ILE A 428 -15.21 -16.36 -9.96
N TYR A 429 -14.09 -16.96 -9.58
CA TYR A 429 -13.66 -18.26 -10.09
C TYR A 429 -13.93 -19.36 -9.05
N LYS A 430 -15.08 -20.05 -9.15
CA LYS A 430 -15.50 -21.08 -8.17
C LYS A 430 -14.47 -22.20 -7.94
N SER A 431 -13.62 -22.50 -8.91
CA SER A 431 -12.55 -23.50 -8.74
C SER A 431 -11.47 -23.01 -7.75
N LEU A 432 -11.06 -21.75 -7.85
CA LEU A 432 -10.10 -21.12 -6.94
C LEU A 432 -10.74 -20.92 -5.56
N GLU A 433 -11.94 -20.33 -5.48
CA GLU A 433 -12.73 -20.15 -4.25
C GLU A 433 -12.84 -21.46 -3.44
N ARG A 434 -13.16 -22.57 -4.10
CA ARG A 434 -13.26 -23.88 -3.46
C ARG A 434 -11.93 -24.36 -2.92
N THR A 435 -10.87 -24.20 -3.69
CA THR A 435 -9.50 -24.62 -3.33
C THR A 435 -9.02 -23.85 -2.10
N GLU A 436 -9.19 -22.55 -2.10
CA GLU A 436 -8.78 -21.67 -1.02
C GLU A 436 -9.59 -21.85 0.26
N LEU A 437 -10.92 -21.98 0.12
CA LEU A 437 -11.79 -22.23 1.27
C LEU A 437 -11.52 -23.60 1.90
N ALA A 438 -11.28 -24.63 1.09
CA ALA A 438 -10.92 -25.96 1.60
C ALA A 438 -9.64 -25.94 2.41
N ASP A 439 -8.61 -25.23 1.92
CA ASP A 439 -7.34 -25.11 2.60
C ASP A 439 -7.43 -24.30 3.90
N SER A 440 -8.13 -23.17 3.89
CA SER A 440 -8.30 -22.33 5.09
C SER A 440 -9.13 -23.03 6.19
N LEU A 441 -10.15 -23.79 5.83
CA LEU A 441 -10.89 -24.64 6.76
C LEU A 441 -10.01 -25.77 7.33
N ALA A 442 -9.14 -26.36 6.50
CA ALA A 442 -8.20 -27.40 6.94
C ALA A 442 -7.16 -26.83 7.91
N GLU A 443 -6.60 -25.68 7.60
CA GLU A 443 -5.67 -24.96 8.47
C GLU A 443 -6.31 -24.60 9.83
N MET A 444 -7.53 -24.05 9.80
CA MET A 444 -8.28 -23.73 11.02
C MET A 444 -8.50 -24.99 11.88
N LYS A 445 -8.90 -26.10 11.28
CA LYS A 445 -9.05 -27.38 11.97
C LYS A 445 -7.75 -27.87 12.58
N GLU A 446 -6.64 -27.76 11.86
CA GLU A 446 -5.31 -28.17 12.29
C GLU A 446 -4.80 -27.33 13.47
N LYS A 447 -4.94 -26.00 13.41
CA LYS A 447 -4.43 -25.09 14.42
C LYS A 447 -5.30 -24.96 15.66
N MET A 448 -6.59 -25.23 15.52
CA MET A 448 -7.59 -25.12 16.60
C MET A 448 -8.13 -26.50 16.99
N LEU A 449 -7.22 -27.45 17.25
CA LEU A 449 -7.54 -28.83 17.64
C LEU A 449 -8.60 -28.86 18.74
N ASP A 450 -9.58 -29.77 18.58
CA ASP A 450 -10.68 -30.01 19.52
C ASP A 450 -11.56 -28.77 19.85
N ASN A 451 -11.46 -27.70 19.05
CA ASN A 451 -12.28 -26.52 19.24
C ASN A 451 -13.74 -26.84 18.87
N THR A 452 -14.64 -26.61 19.82
CA THR A 452 -16.08 -26.90 19.67
C THR A 452 -16.74 -26.10 18.54
N VAL A 453 -16.30 -24.85 18.33
CA VAL A 453 -16.80 -23.96 17.26
C VAL A 453 -16.38 -24.51 15.89
N VAL A 454 -15.12 -24.90 15.74
CA VAL A 454 -14.63 -25.51 14.50
C VAL A 454 -15.38 -26.79 14.18
N ASN A 455 -15.59 -27.66 15.17
CA ASN A 455 -16.34 -28.90 14.99
C ASN A 455 -17.80 -28.63 14.60
N ARG A 456 -18.43 -27.60 15.15
CA ARG A 456 -19.78 -27.15 14.82
C ARG A 456 -19.87 -26.64 13.38
N VAL A 457 -18.93 -25.80 12.97
CA VAL A 457 -18.82 -25.27 11.60
C VAL A 457 -18.64 -26.41 10.59
N LEU A 458 -17.74 -27.36 10.87
CA LEU A 458 -17.50 -28.50 9.98
C LEU A 458 -18.70 -29.47 9.90
N ALA A 459 -19.55 -29.53 10.93
CA ALA A 459 -20.74 -30.33 10.99
C ALA A 459 -20.49 -31.80 10.57
N GLY A 460 -19.36 -32.38 10.97
CA GLY A 460 -18.94 -33.76 10.65
C GLY A 460 -18.40 -33.96 9.23
N LYS A 461 -18.32 -32.92 8.39
CA LYS A 461 -17.73 -32.98 7.04
C LYS A 461 -16.19 -32.81 7.11
N THR A 462 -15.53 -33.29 6.06
CA THR A 462 -14.12 -32.85 5.84
C THR A 462 -14.10 -31.40 5.39
N PRO A 463 -12.98 -30.67 5.59
CA PRO A 463 -12.83 -29.31 5.05
C PRO A 463 -13.11 -29.21 3.55
N ALA A 464 -12.63 -30.17 2.76
CA ALA A 464 -12.85 -30.22 1.31
C ALA A 464 -14.34 -30.44 0.95
N ASP A 465 -15.03 -31.40 1.62
CA ASP A 465 -16.46 -31.66 1.37
C ASP A 465 -17.32 -30.44 1.77
N LEU A 466 -16.96 -29.75 2.87
CA LEU A 466 -17.65 -28.55 3.29
C LEU A 466 -17.45 -27.42 2.28
N ALA A 467 -16.21 -27.13 1.87
CA ALA A 467 -15.90 -26.10 0.89
C ALA A 467 -16.62 -26.35 -0.44
N GLN A 468 -16.59 -27.61 -0.93
CA GLN A 468 -17.32 -27.98 -2.13
C GLN A 468 -18.83 -27.73 -1.97
N TYR A 469 -19.44 -28.17 -0.87
CA TYR A 469 -20.85 -27.94 -0.60
C TYR A 469 -21.22 -26.47 -0.56
N LEU A 470 -20.40 -25.63 0.11
CA LEU A 470 -20.63 -24.20 0.27
C LEU A 470 -20.57 -23.48 -1.08
N ILE A 471 -19.50 -23.71 -1.86
CA ILE A 471 -19.27 -23.01 -3.13
C ILE A 471 -20.23 -23.49 -4.23
N ASP A 472 -20.59 -24.76 -4.26
CA ASP A 472 -21.51 -25.27 -5.28
C ASP A 472 -22.95 -24.80 -5.06
N ASN A 473 -23.35 -24.49 -3.81
CA ASN A 473 -24.74 -24.17 -3.46
C ASN A 473 -24.98 -22.70 -3.09
N THR A 474 -23.93 -21.87 -2.96
CA THR A 474 -24.12 -20.42 -2.78
C THR A 474 -24.60 -19.75 -4.06
N LYS A 475 -25.29 -18.61 -3.91
CA LYS A 475 -25.70 -17.71 -5.00
C LYS A 475 -25.04 -16.33 -4.91
N LEU A 476 -24.05 -16.18 -4.03
CA LEU A 476 -23.40 -14.89 -3.78
C LEU A 476 -22.48 -14.41 -4.91
N GLU A 477 -22.24 -15.26 -5.94
CA GLU A 477 -21.61 -14.80 -7.18
C GLU A 477 -22.48 -13.79 -7.95
N ASP A 478 -23.82 -13.84 -7.75
CA ASP A 478 -24.75 -12.91 -8.40
C ASP A 478 -24.86 -11.59 -7.60
N VAL A 479 -24.47 -10.48 -8.21
CA VAL A 479 -24.58 -9.13 -7.65
C VAL A 479 -26.00 -8.80 -7.24
N ALA A 480 -27.02 -9.25 -7.99
CA ALA A 480 -28.43 -8.98 -7.68
C ALA A 480 -28.84 -9.67 -6.38
N VAL A 481 -28.35 -10.89 -6.13
CA VAL A 481 -28.57 -11.60 -4.87
C VAL A 481 -27.91 -10.87 -3.71
N ARG A 482 -26.65 -10.43 -3.87
CA ARG A 482 -25.96 -9.65 -2.84
C ARG A 482 -26.71 -8.37 -2.49
N LYS A 483 -27.17 -7.61 -3.50
CA LYS A 483 -28.00 -6.39 -3.30
C LYS A 483 -29.30 -6.69 -2.58
N GLN A 484 -30.04 -7.73 -3.01
CA GLN A 484 -31.29 -8.13 -2.38
C GLN A 484 -31.10 -8.47 -0.87
N LEU A 485 -30.04 -9.21 -0.54
CA LEU A 485 -29.74 -9.57 0.85
C LEU A 485 -29.32 -8.34 1.67
N TYR A 486 -28.50 -7.47 1.11
CA TYR A 486 -28.04 -6.25 1.75
C TYR A 486 -29.17 -5.25 2.03
N GLU A 487 -30.04 -5.00 1.03
CA GLU A 487 -31.19 -4.10 1.14
C GLU A 487 -32.27 -4.67 2.07
N GLY A 488 -32.51 -5.99 1.99
CA GLY A 488 -33.48 -6.68 2.86
C GLY A 488 -33.03 -6.80 4.32
N GLY A 489 -31.77 -6.53 4.62
CA GLY A 489 -31.22 -6.47 5.98
C GLY A 489 -31.44 -7.77 6.77
N LYS A 490 -31.65 -7.61 8.11
CA LYS A 490 -31.73 -8.76 9.02
C LYS A 490 -32.82 -9.77 8.62
N ALA A 491 -33.97 -9.29 8.17
CA ALA A 491 -35.08 -10.19 7.79
C ALA A 491 -34.71 -11.10 6.58
N ALA A 492 -34.01 -10.53 5.57
CA ALA A 492 -33.57 -11.28 4.41
C ALA A 492 -32.44 -12.27 4.77
N ILE A 493 -31.49 -11.85 5.62
CA ILE A 493 -30.38 -12.69 6.07
C ILE A 493 -30.90 -13.87 6.92
N ASP A 494 -31.83 -13.64 7.84
CA ASP A 494 -32.41 -14.70 8.68
C ASP A 494 -33.22 -15.70 7.84
N ALA A 495 -33.93 -15.23 6.83
CA ALA A 495 -34.73 -16.06 5.92
C ALA A 495 -33.88 -16.76 4.83
N SER A 496 -32.63 -16.35 4.64
CA SER A 496 -31.76 -16.94 3.61
C SER A 496 -31.46 -18.41 3.88
N SER A 497 -31.54 -19.23 2.83
CA SER A 497 -31.08 -20.62 2.84
C SER A 497 -29.70 -20.82 2.23
N ASP A 498 -29.01 -19.72 1.85
CA ASP A 498 -27.66 -19.78 1.28
C ASP A 498 -26.68 -20.36 2.32
N PRO A 499 -25.92 -21.42 1.96
CA PRO A 499 -25.11 -22.13 2.94
C PRO A 499 -23.92 -21.31 3.46
N LEU A 500 -23.35 -20.38 2.68
CA LEU A 500 -22.30 -19.48 3.17
C LEU A 500 -22.86 -18.48 4.18
N ILE A 501 -24.06 -17.93 3.94
CA ILE A 501 -24.74 -17.08 4.92
C ILE A 501 -24.96 -17.85 6.23
N LYS A 502 -25.42 -19.10 6.16
CA LYS A 502 -25.65 -19.93 7.37
C LYS A 502 -24.35 -20.19 8.16
N VAL A 503 -23.27 -20.53 7.49
CA VAL A 503 -21.97 -20.73 8.15
C VAL A 503 -21.47 -19.42 8.78
N MET A 504 -21.64 -18.27 8.10
CA MET A 504 -21.25 -16.97 8.67
C MET A 504 -22.13 -16.57 9.86
N GLN A 505 -23.43 -16.87 9.84
CA GLN A 505 -24.30 -16.69 11.01
C GLN A 505 -23.86 -17.57 12.18
N GLU A 506 -23.39 -18.80 11.91
CA GLU A 506 -22.93 -19.75 12.93
C GLU A 506 -21.65 -19.30 13.63
N ILE A 507 -20.71 -18.69 12.91
CA ILE A 507 -19.41 -18.24 13.47
C ILE A 507 -19.46 -16.83 14.06
N GLU A 508 -20.42 -16.00 13.66
CA GLU A 508 -20.46 -14.59 14.00
C GLU A 508 -20.47 -14.28 15.50
N PRO A 509 -21.21 -15.02 16.37
CA PRO A 509 -21.17 -14.77 17.83
C PRO A 509 -19.75 -14.91 18.41
N GLU A 510 -19.02 -15.92 18.00
CA GLU A 510 -17.65 -16.18 18.45
C GLU A 510 -16.66 -15.15 17.91
N ALA A 511 -16.82 -14.78 16.65
CA ALA A 511 -15.99 -13.75 16.02
C ALA A 511 -16.18 -12.39 16.72
N ARG A 512 -17.43 -12.02 17.04
CA ARG A 512 -17.73 -10.81 17.81
C ARG A 512 -17.21 -10.86 19.25
N ALA A 513 -17.30 -12.00 19.89
CA ALA A 513 -16.80 -12.16 21.25
C ALA A 513 -15.27 -11.96 21.32
N VAL A 514 -14.53 -12.59 20.41
CA VAL A 514 -13.06 -12.41 20.35
C VAL A 514 -12.68 -11.00 19.89
N ARG A 515 -13.45 -10.39 18.96
CA ARG A 515 -13.27 -8.99 18.55
C ARG A 515 -13.43 -8.04 19.73
N LYS A 516 -14.51 -8.22 20.52
CA LYS A 516 -14.75 -7.40 21.70
C LYS A 516 -13.60 -7.51 22.72
N ARG A 517 -13.11 -8.72 22.96
CA ARG A 517 -11.93 -8.91 23.82
C ARG A 517 -10.70 -8.17 23.28
N TYR A 518 -10.45 -8.26 21.99
CA TYR A 518 -9.35 -7.54 21.35
C TYR A 518 -9.52 -6.01 21.51
N ASP A 519 -10.70 -5.50 21.20
CA ASP A 519 -10.99 -4.05 21.26
C ASP A 519 -10.89 -3.50 22.71
N ASP A 520 -11.33 -4.25 23.72
CA ASP A 520 -11.40 -3.79 25.11
C ASP A 520 -10.10 -4.06 25.89
N GLU A 521 -9.48 -5.24 25.71
CA GLU A 521 -8.36 -5.71 26.54
C GLU A 521 -7.00 -5.43 25.88
N ILE A 522 -6.96 -5.20 24.55
CA ILE A 522 -5.72 -4.99 23.80
C ILE A 522 -5.71 -3.60 23.14
N ASP A 523 -6.56 -3.36 22.14
CA ASP A 523 -6.55 -2.10 21.35
C ASP A 523 -6.73 -0.85 22.23
N ALA A 524 -7.68 -0.87 23.15
CA ALA A 524 -7.91 0.26 24.05
C ALA A 524 -6.71 0.52 24.97
N VAL A 525 -6.08 -0.52 25.52
CA VAL A 525 -4.87 -0.42 26.36
C VAL A 525 -3.70 0.10 25.54
N VAL A 526 -3.40 -0.52 24.39
CA VAL A 526 -2.31 -0.11 23.51
C VAL A 526 -2.48 1.35 23.06
N ARG A 527 -3.69 1.78 22.81
CA ARG A 527 -3.98 3.18 22.43
C ARG A 527 -3.77 4.15 23.59
N GLN A 528 -4.27 3.83 24.80
CA GLN A 528 -4.12 4.70 25.97
C GLN A 528 -2.65 4.80 26.40
N ASP A 529 -2.01 3.66 26.58
CA ASP A 529 -0.64 3.59 27.10
C ASP A 529 0.40 3.91 26.03
N GLY A 530 0.12 3.60 24.75
CA GLY A 530 0.90 4.07 23.62
C GLY A 530 0.88 5.59 23.48
N ALA A 531 -0.25 6.24 23.73
CA ALA A 531 -0.32 7.70 23.80
C ALA A 531 0.53 8.27 24.94
N ALA A 532 0.57 7.59 26.09
CA ALA A 532 1.46 7.97 27.20
C ALA A 532 2.94 7.82 26.81
N VAL A 533 3.34 6.70 26.19
CA VAL A 533 4.70 6.50 25.66
C VAL A 533 5.07 7.59 24.64
N ALA A 534 4.16 7.94 23.73
CA ALA A 534 4.41 9.02 22.76
C ALA A 534 4.62 10.38 23.43
N LYS A 535 3.83 10.73 24.44
CA LYS A 535 4.01 11.98 25.23
C LYS A 535 5.34 12.00 25.95
N ILE A 536 5.77 10.86 26.51
CA ILE A 536 7.07 10.70 27.14
C ILE A 536 8.18 10.91 26.10
N ARG A 537 8.06 10.33 24.91
CA ARG A 537 9.00 10.52 23.80
C ARG A 537 9.11 11.99 23.42
N PHE A 538 7.98 12.69 23.24
CA PHE A 538 7.99 14.13 22.95
C PHE A 538 8.67 14.97 24.04
N ALA A 539 8.50 14.59 25.31
CA ALA A 539 9.13 15.28 26.42
C ALA A 539 10.65 15.01 26.55
N THR A 540 11.15 13.90 25.99
CA THR A 540 12.56 13.49 26.09
C THR A 540 13.35 13.76 24.81
N GLU A 541 12.73 13.63 23.64
CA GLU A 541 13.38 13.72 22.33
C GLU A 541 12.92 14.94 21.51
N GLY A 542 11.86 15.63 21.97
CA GLY A 542 11.23 16.76 21.27
C GLY A 542 10.15 16.29 20.28
N THR A 543 9.45 17.27 19.70
CA THR A 543 8.30 17.04 18.79
C THR A 543 8.70 16.96 17.32
N ALA A 544 9.99 17.04 17.00
CA ALA A 544 10.50 16.94 15.63
C ALA A 544 10.62 15.46 15.19
N SER A 545 9.55 14.68 15.40
CA SER A 545 9.45 13.28 14.99
C SER A 545 8.25 13.10 14.06
N TYR A 546 8.21 12.01 13.34
CA TYR A 546 7.10 11.60 12.49
C TYR A 546 6.39 10.37 13.11
N PRO A 547 5.07 10.19 12.93
CA PRO A 547 4.36 9.00 13.39
C PRO A 547 4.61 7.80 12.49
N ASP A 548 4.34 6.61 13.02
CA ASP A 548 4.28 5.41 12.19
C ASP A 548 3.35 5.61 10.99
N ALA A 549 3.62 4.92 9.89
CA ALA A 549 2.81 4.94 8.70
C ALA A 549 1.41 4.36 8.97
N THR A 550 0.39 4.91 8.32
CA THR A 550 -1.03 4.60 8.55
C THR A 550 -1.85 4.52 7.27
N PHE A 551 -1.19 4.25 6.14
CA PHE A 551 -1.77 4.29 4.81
C PHE A 551 -2.43 5.66 4.49
N THR A 552 -1.76 6.72 4.92
CA THR A 552 -2.11 8.12 4.62
C THR A 552 -0.96 8.82 3.93
N LEU A 553 -1.28 9.90 3.22
CA LEU A 553 -0.28 10.62 2.43
C LEU A 553 0.87 11.15 3.30
N ARG A 554 2.09 10.83 2.90
CA ARG A 554 3.34 11.23 3.54
C ARG A 554 4.32 11.79 2.52
N LEU A 555 5.22 12.62 3.01
CA LEU A 555 6.35 13.15 2.26
C LEU A 555 7.64 12.55 2.82
N SER A 556 8.36 11.79 2.00
CA SER A 556 9.73 11.38 2.27
C SER A 556 10.69 12.12 1.35
N TYR A 557 11.97 12.16 1.68
CA TYR A 557 13.00 12.76 0.84
C TYR A 557 14.30 11.97 0.95
N GLY A 558 15.16 12.11 -0.04
CA GLY A 558 16.45 11.44 -0.07
C GLY A 558 17.28 11.94 -1.23
N VAL A 559 18.39 11.27 -1.48
CA VAL A 559 19.29 11.58 -2.60
C VAL A 559 19.49 10.36 -3.48
N MET A 560 19.62 10.60 -4.78
CA MET A 560 20.03 9.58 -5.72
C MET A 560 21.42 9.07 -5.35
N ARG A 561 21.56 7.78 -5.02
CA ARG A 561 22.85 7.24 -4.56
C ARG A 561 22.92 5.72 -4.69
N GLY A 562 23.90 5.24 -5.44
CA GLY A 562 24.27 3.83 -5.44
C GLY A 562 24.79 3.35 -4.08
N TYR A 563 25.17 2.09 -3.97
CA TYR A 563 25.70 1.50 -2.74
C TYR A 563 26.70 0.39 -3.02
N THR A 564 27.28 -0.20 -1.99
CA THR A 564 28.16 -1.39 -2.12
C THR A 564 27.45 -2.56 -1.45
N GLU A 565 27.27 -3.65 -2.20
CA GLU A 565 26.57 -4.84 -1.75
C GLU A 565 27.26 -5.49 -0.54
N ASN A 566 26.47 -5.87 0.48
CA ASN A 566 26.96 -6.47 1.71
C ASN A 566 26.88 -8.02 1.71
N GLY A 567 26.24 -8.61 0.70
CA GLY A 567 26.06 -10.06 0.51
C GLY A 567 24.73 -10.61 1.00
N GLU A 568 23.76 -9.73 1.32
CA GLU A 568 22.38 -10.13 1.63
C GLU A 568 21.55 -10.29 0.36
N GLY A 569 21.87 -9.53 -0.70
CA GLY A 569 21.22 -9.64 -2.00
C GLY A 569 21.83 -10.72 -2.89
N THR A 570 21.30 -10.84 -4.10
CA THR A 570 21.75 -11.81 -5.12
C THR A 570 23.09 -11.43 -5.76
N THR A 571 23.46 -10.15 -5.69
CA THR A 571 24.73 -9.64 -6.20
C THR A 571 25.89 -9.96 -5.24
N PRO A 572 27.10 -10.33 -5.75
CA PRO A 572 28.24 -10.66 -4.90
C PRO A 572 28.64 -9.53 -3.95
N LYS A 573 28.98 -9.87 -2.69
CA LYS A 573 29.47 -8.94 -1.68
C LYS A 573 30.65 -8.11 -2.18
N GLY A 574 30.60 -6.80 -1.91
CA GLY A 574 31.64 -5.85 -2.30
C GLY A 574 31.47 -5.25 -3.69
N THR A 575 30.45 -5.69 -4.45
CA THR A 575 30.13 -5.09 -5.74
C THR A 575 29.61 -3.67 -5.56
N LYS A 576 30.19 -2.70 -6.24
CA LYS A 576 29.70 -1.33 -6.30
C LYS A 576 28.57 -1.24 -7.30
N LEU A 577 27.39 -0.91 -6.82
CA LEU A 577 26.19 -0.76 -7.63
C LEU A 577 25.94 0.71 -7.94
N PRO A 578 25.78 1.07 -9.23
CA PRO A 578 25.45 2.44 -9.62
C PRO A 578 24.05 2.82 -9.17
N TYR A 579 23.73 4.12 -9.20
CA TYR A 579 22.39 4.59 -8.82
C TYR A 579 21.32 4.29 -9.90
N PHE A 580 21.68 3.81 -11.09
CA PHE A 580 20.71 3.43 -12.13
C PHE A 580 21.14 2.22 -12.93
N THR A 581 20.18 1.53 -13.49
CA THR A 581 20.30 0.47 -14.51
C THR A 581 19.86 1.01 -15.88
N THR A 582 20.06 0.21 -16.94
CA THR A 582 19.68 0.60 -18.31
C THR A 582 19.02 -0.55 -19.05
N PHE A 583 18.37 -0.28 -20.18
CA PHE A 583 17.85 -1.33 -21.06
C PHE A 583 18.95 -2.31 -21.50
N ARG A 584 20.20 -1.83 -21.72
CA ARG A 584 21.35 -2.71 -22.02
C ARG A 584 21.53 -3.76 -20.92
N GLY A 585 21.42 -3.35 -19.68
CA GLY A 585 21.50 -4.24 -18.52
C GLY A 585 20.41 -5.31 -18.53
N ALA A 586 19.16 -4.96 -18.85
CA ALA A 586 18.07 -5.92 -18.97
C ALA A 586 18.36 -7.02 -20.02
N PHE A 587 18.83 -6.63 -21.20
CA PHE A 587 19.21 -7.59 -22.24
C PHE A 587 20.40 -8.47 -21.85
N GLN A 588 21.35 -7.91 -21.08
CA GLN A 588 22.50 -8.68 -20.57
C GLN A 588 22.04 -9.65 -19.48
N HIS A 589 21.23 -9.20 -18.53
CA HIS A 589 20.70 -10.03 -17.45
C HIS A 589 19.90 -11.23 -17.98
N ALA A 590 19.06 -11.00 -19.00
CA ALA A 590 18.38 -12.09 -19.70
C ALA A 590 19.36 -13.08 -20.34
N ALA A 591 20.42 -12.58 -20.96
CA ALA A 591 21.43 -13.42 -21.62
C ALA A 591 22.21 -14.26 -20.60
N ASP A 592 22.60 -13.68 -19.48
CA ASP A 592 23.36 -14.33 -18.40
C ASP A 592 22.58 -15.49 -17.78
N HIS A 593 21.22 -15.38 -17.75
CA HIS A 593 20.30 -16.42 -17.28
C HIS A 593 19.75 -17.33 -18.40
N GLY A 594 20.35 -17.30 -19.59
CA GLY A 594 20.00 -18.19 -20.71
C GLY A 594 18.63 -17.90 -21.33
N LYS A 595 18.03 -16.72 -21.07
CA LYS A 595 16.74 -16.26 -21.62
C LYS A 595 15.58 -17.21 -21.31
N LYS A 596 15.56 -17.77 -20.12
CA LYS A 596 14.52 -18.68 -19.61
C LYS A 596 13.72 -17.97 -18.53
N ASP A 597 12.47 -18.36 -18.37
CA ASP A 597 11.65 -17.83 -17.28
C ASP A 597 12.32 -18.01 -15.92
N PRO A 598 12.28 -17.01 -15.06
CA PRO A 598 11.61 -15.72 -15.19
C PRO A 598 12.46 -14.63 -15.90
N TYR A 599 13.63 -14.96 -16.45
CA TYR A 599 14.57 -14.03 -17.11
C TYR A 599 14.40 -13.99 -18.64
N LYS A 600 13.25 -14.43 -19.14
CA LYS A 600 12.87 -14.24 -20.54
C LYS A 600 12.29 -12.84 -20.71
N LEU A 601 12.96 -12.00 -21.51
CA LEU A 601 12.39 -10.69 -21.86
C LEU A 601 11.11 -10.85 -22.68
N ALA A 602 10.17 -9.96 -22.46
CA ALA A 602 8.96 -9.83 -23.25
C ALA A 602 9.27 -9.74 -24.76
N ASP A 603 8.41 -10.35 -25.59
CA ASP A 603 8.61 -10.37 -27.04
C ASP A 603 8.57 -8.95 -27.63
N SER A 604 7.80 -8.02 -27.06
CA SER A 604 7.78 -6.59 -27.43
C SER A 604 9.17 -5.96 -27.34
N TRP A 605 9.90 -6.22 -26.25
CA TRP A 605 11.26 -5.70 -26.03
C TRP A 605 12.28 -6.31 -26.98
N THR A 606 12.22 -7.64 -27.18
CA THR A 606 13.15 -8.32 -28.08
C THR A 606 12.96 -7.87 -29.51
N ASN A 607 11.73 -7.65 -29.95
CA ASN A 607 11.41 -7.15 -31.30
C ASN A 607 11.81 -5.68 -31.49
N ALA A 608 11.71 -4.86 -30.43
CA ALA A 608 12.03 -3.44 -30.45
C ALA A 608 13.52 -3.13 -30.21
N LYS A 609 14.37 -4.13 -29.91
CA LYS A 609 15.77 -3.94 -29.48
C LYS A 609 16.57 -2.97 -30.35
N SER A 610 16.36 -2.99 -31.68
CA SER A 610 17.08 -2.11 -32.62
C SER A 610 16.63 -0.66 -32.59
N LYS A 611 15.47 -0.36 -31.99
CA LYS A 611 14.88 0.98 -31.85
C LYS A 611 15.22 1.61 -30.50
N ILE A 612 15.32 0.79 -29.46
CA ILE A 612 15.59 1.22 -28.09
C ILE A 612 16.99 1.83 -27.97
N LYS A 613 17.11 2.97 -27.35
CA LYS A 613 18.39 3.54 -26.91
C LYS A 613 18.84 2.81 -25.65
N LEU A 614 19.65 1.76 -25.87
CA LEU A 614 20.02 0.80 -24.83
C LEU A 614 20.66 1.40 -23.58
N ASP A 615 21.24 2.60 -23.64
CA ASP A 615 21.87 3.28 -22.52
C ASP A 615 20.91 4.23 -21.77
N THR A 616 19.63 4.29 -22.18
CA THR A 616 18.62 5.02 -21.43
C THR A 616 18.43 4.38 -20.04
N PRO A 617 18.43 5.18 -18.96
CA PRO A 617 18.15 4.70 -17.61
C PRO A 617 16.78 4.00 -17.53
N LEU A 618 16.71 2.91 -16.78
CA LEU A 618 15.48 2.12 -16.62
C LEU A 618 15.00 2.13 -15.18
N ASN A 619 15.79 1.60 -14.22
CA ASN A 619 15.48 1.71 -12.79
C ASN A 619 16.60 2.45 -12.08
N ALA A 620 16.26 3.12 -10.97
CA ALA A 620 17.24 3.85 -10.20
C ALA A 620 16.97 3.72 -8.69
N VAL A 621 18.02 3.99 -7.88
CA VAL A 621 17.97 3.84 -6.43
C VAL A 621 18.32 5.13 -5.70
N GLU A 622 17.63 5.35 -4.59
CA GLU A 622 17.79 6.51 -3.72
C GLU A 622 17.63 6.16 -2.24
N THR A 623 17.92 7.16 -1.38
CA THR A 623 17.86 7.01 0.08
C THR A 623 16.52 7.45 0.68
N ALA A 624 15.47 7.67 -0.11
CA ALA A 624 14.17 8.07 0.44
C ALA A 624 13.57 6.95 1.30
N ASP A 625 13.04 7.35 2.44
CA ASP A 625 12.41 6.43 3.40
C ASP A 625 11.03 5.99 2.91
N ILE A 626 10.88 4.71 2.59
CA ILE A 626 9.63 4.12 2.10
C ILE A 626 9.31 2.81 2.82
N ILE A 627 8.07 2.37 2.69
CA ILE A 627 7.60 1.02 3.05
C ILE A 627 6.50 0.59 2.07
N GLY A 628 6.06 -0.67 2.12
CA GLY A 628 4.92 -1.16 1.35
C GLY A 628 3.71 -0.22 1.43
N GLY A 629 3.03 0.02 0.29
CA GLY A 629 2.04 1.08 0.09
C GLY A 629 2.60 2.31 -0.63
N ASN A 630 3.93 2.53 -0.61
CA ASN A 630 4.57 3.52 -1.48
C ASN A 630 4.68 3.08 -2.95
N SER A 631 4.36 1.85 -3.28
CA SER A 631 4.22 1.40 -4.66
C SER A 631 3.32 2.36 -5.43
N GLY A 632 3.82 2.92 -6.55
CA GLY A 632 3.13 3.93 -7.35
C GLY A 632 3.36 5.38 -6.90
N SER A 633 4.09 5.62 -5.81
CA SER A 633 4.42 6.99 -5.37
C SER A 633 5.29 7.69 -6.38
N PRO A 634 4.94 8.94 -6.80
CA PRO A 634 5.79 9.74 -7.65
C PRO A 634 7.11 10.07 -6.95
N VAL A 635 8.21 9.95 -7.68
CA VAL A 635 9.51 10.54 -7.34
C VAL A 635 9.59 11.91 -7.99
N ILE A 636 9.86 12.96 -7.18
CA ILE A 636 9.71 14.36 -7.57
C ILE A 636 11.04 15.08 -7.35
N ASN A 637 11.48 15.89 -8.32
CA ASN A 637 12.68 16.72 -8.17
C ASN A 637 12.38 18.03 -7.42
N ARG A 638 13.40 18.85 -7.21
CA ARG A 638 13.27 20.17 -6.54
C ARG A 638 12.30 21.14 -7.24
N ALA A 639 12.12 20.99 -8.55
CA ALA A 639 11.22 21.85 -9.33
C ALA A 639 9.74 21.41 -9.23
N GLY A 640 9.45 20.28 -8.58
CA GLY A 640 8.11 19.71 -8.51
C GLY A 640 7.75 18.87 -9.75
N GLU A 641 8.76 18.44 -10.52
CA GLU A 641 8.55 17.60 -11.70
C GLU A 641 8.72 16.13 -11.36
N LEU A 642 7.92 15.27 -11.98
CA LEU A 642 8.00 13.81 -11.85
C LEU A 642 9.23 13.29 -12.59
N VAL A 643 10.10 12.58 -11.89
CA VAL A 643 11.35 11.99 -12.43
C VAL A 643 11.36 10.46 -12.38
N GLY A 644 10.37 9.84 -11.74
CA GLY A 644 10.20 8.40 -11.66
C GLY A 644 9.01 7.99 -10.79
N ILE A 645 8.88 6.70 -10.59
CA ILE A 645 7.82 6.09 -9.77
C ILE A 645 8.39 4.99 -8.91
N ILE A 646 8.18 5.07 -7.59
CA ILE A 646 8.58 4.01 -6.65
C ILE A 646 7.81 2.72 -6.99
N PHE A 647 8.52 1.61 -7.01
CA PHE A 647 7.89 0.30 -7.14
C PHE A 647 8.41 -0.73 -6.14
N ASP A 648 9.63 -0.53 -5.59
CA ASP A 648 10.26 -1.50 -4.71
C ASP A 648 11.27 -0.85 -3.75
N GLY A 649 11.89 -1.66 -2.90
CA GLY A 649 13.10 -1.40 -2.15
C GLY A 649 14.04 -2.58 -2.28
N ASN A 650 15.34 -2.42 -2.00
CA ASN A 650 16.23 -3.58 -1.93
C ASN A 650 15.97 -4.36 -0.62
N ILE A 651 16.44 -5.62 -0.58
CA ILE A 651 16.18 -6.53 0.56
C ILE A 651 16.67 -5.92 1.89
N GLN A 652 17.75 -5.14 1.86
CA GLN A 652 18.32 -4.44 3.01
C GLN A 652 17.42 -3.32 3.54
N SER A 653 16.43 -2.86 2.79
CA SER A 653 15.46 -1.84 3.22
C SER A 653 14.25 -2.44 3.97
N LEU A 654 14.02 -3.75 3.90
CA LEU A 654 12.85 -4.37 4.55
C LEU A 654 12.83 -4.15 6.07
N PRO A 655 13.95 -4.21 6.83
CA PRO A 655 13.99 -3.86 8.24
C PRO A 655 13.60 -2.40 8.56
N TRP A 656 13.47 -1.50 7.56
CA TRP A 656 12.98 -0.14 7.75
C TRP A 656 11.56 -0.07 8.33
N ASN A 657 10.84 -1.17 8.28
CA ASN A 657 9.59 -1.30 9.03
C ASN A 657 9.78 -0.94 10.52
N PHE A 658 10.96 -1.20 11.10
CA PHE A 658 11.26 -0.96 12.51
C PHE A 658 12.34 0.08 12.75
N ALA A 659 13.33 0.19 11.88
CA ALA A 659 14.41 1.18 11.97
C ALA A 659 14.98 1.49 10.58
N TYR A 660 15.04 2.77 10.24
CA TYR A 660 15.65 3.22 9.00
C TYR A 660 17.18 3.15 9.06
N ASP A 661 17.80 2.67 7.96
CA ASP A 661 19.26 2.63 7.77
C ASP A 661 19.60 2.79 6.28
N ASP A 662 20.13 3.96 5.87
CA ASP A 662 20.50 4.27 4.50
C ASP A 662 21.95 3.89 4.16
N SER A 663 22.63 3.14 5.00
CA SER A 663 24.00 2.68 4.71
C SER A 663 24.05 1.82 3.44
N ILE A 664 23.08 0.91 3.31
CA ILE A 664 22.89 0.00 2.17
C ILE A 664 21.43 -0.11 1.71
N GLY A 665 20.47 0.14 2.59
CA GLY A 665 19.05 0.15 2.24
C GLY A 665 18.75 1.24 1.19
N ARG A 666 17.92 0.91 0.19
CA ARG A 666 17.50 1.82 -0.90
C ARG A 666 16.05 1.60 -1.27
N SER A 667 15.38 2.68 -1.61
CA SER A 667 14.17 2.66 -2.43
C SER A 667 14.54 2.56 -3.91
N ILE A 668 13.64 1.98 -4.72
CA ILE A 668 13.86 1.71 -6.15
C ILE A 668 12.69 2.30 -6.93
N HIS A 669 13.02 3.07 -8.00
CA HIS A 669 12.00 3.62 -8.90
C HIS A 669 12.24 3.26 -10.37
N VAL A 670 11.18 3.29 -11.18
CA VAL A 670 11.27 3.27 -12.64
C VAL A 670 11.53 4.70 -13.12
N ASP A 671 12.60 4.92 -13.87
CA ASP A 671 13.05 6.25 -14.31
C ASP A 671 12.13 6.82 -15.41
N SER A 672 11.77 8.09 -15.31
CA SER A 672 10.88 8.77 -16.26
C SER A 672 11.37 8.73 -17.69
N ARG A 673 12.69 8.67 -17.92
CA ARG A 673 13.33 8.55 -19.25
C ARG A 673 13.10 7.17 -19.84
N GLY A 674 13.24 6.12 -19.02
CA GLY A 674 12.99 4.74 -19.42
C GLY A 674 11.54 4.51 -19.80
N ILE A 675 10.61 5.11 -19.06
CA ILE A 675 9.17 5.03 -19.34
C ILE A 675 8.87 5.66 -20.71
N LEU A 676 9.36 6.87 -20.99
CA LEU A 676 9.14 7.53 -22.30
C LEU A 676 9.77 6.75 -23.45
N GLU A 677 10.97 6.20 -23.27
CA GLU A 677 11.62 5.34 -24.26
C GLU A 677 10.79 4.10 -24.56
N ALA A 678 10.29 3.41 -23.52
CA ALA A 678 9.45 2.24 -23.69
C ALA A 678 8.12 2.58 -24.39
N LEU A 679 7.41 3.63 -23.96
CA LEU A 679 6.15 4.04 -24.58
C LEU A 679 6.31 4.31 -26.07
N ARG A 680 7.37 5.02 -26.49
CA ARG A 680 7.61 5.37 -27.90
C ARG A 680 8.16 4.23 -28.71
N ASP A 681 9.30 3.68 -28.28
CA ASP A 681 10.13 2.81 -29.12
C ASP A 681 9.79 1.32 -28.98
N VAL A 682 9.13 0.91 -27.86
CA VAL A 682 8.65 -0.46 -27.67
C VAL A 682 7.17 -0.60 -28.03
N TYR A 683 6.31 0.24 -27.42
CA TYR A 683 4.85 0.06 -27.49
C TYR A 683 4.18 0.93 -28.57
N GLY A 684 4.86 1.91 -29.16
CA GLY A 684 4.28 2.83 -30.13
C GLY A 684 3.13 3.67 -29.55
N ALA A 685 3.19 3.96 -28.23
CA ALA A 685 2.21 4.72 -27.49
C ALA A 685 2.51 6.24 -27.54
N ASP A 686 2.77 6.77 -28.74
CA ASP A 686 3.20 8.16 -28.93
C ASP A 686 2.19 9.18 -28.40
N ALA A 687 0.90 8.93 -28.56
CA ALA A 687 -0.15 9.82 -28.05
C ALA A 687 -0.10 9.94 -26.53
N LEU A 688 0.10 8.85 -25.81
CA LEU A 688 0.27 8.83 -24.35
C LEU A 688 1.56 9.55 -23.94
N ALA A 689 2.68 9.27 -24.61
CA ALA A 689 3.96 9.93 -24.34
C ALA A 689 3.91 11.44 -24.65
N ASP A 690 3.12 11.87 -25.64
CA ASP A 690 2.90 13.28 -25.96
C ASP A 690 2.03 13.97 -24.89
N GLU A 691 0.98 13.33 -24.38
CA GLU A 691 0.19 13.83 -23.24
C GLU A 691 1.07 14.04 -22.00
N LEU A 692 1.91 13.05 -21.63
CA LEU A 692 2.86 13.16 -20.50
C LEU A 692 3.84 14.34 -20.65
N THR A 693 4.27 14.64 -21.86
CA THR A 693 5.22 15.73 -22.15
C THR A 693 4.57 17.08 -22.44
N GLY A 694 3.24 17.19 -22.19
CA GLY A 694 2.49 18.45 -22.27
C GLY A 694 2.06 18.85 -23.67
N LYS A 695 2.10 17.92 -24.65
CA LYS A 695 1.47 18.13 -25.94
C LYS A 695 -0.01 17.76 -25.84
N PRO A 696 -0.92 18.51 -26.50
CA PRO A 696 -2.34 18.17 -26.47
C PRO A 696 -2.58 16.76 -27.01
N TYR A 697 -3.43 15.99 -26.34
CA TYR A 697 -3.87 14.67 -26.81
C TYR A 697 -4.55 14.82 -28.18
N GLN A 698 -3.96 14.27 -29.22
CA GLN A 698 -4.52 14.21 -30.57
C GLN A 698 -5.07 12.81 -30.81
N SER A 699 -6.40 12.64 -30.75
CA SER A 699 -6.99 11.36 -31.17
C SER A 699 -6.68 11.09 -32.63
N ALA A 700 -6.39 9.87 -33.03
CA ALA A 700 -6.08 9.47 -34.41
C ALA A 700 -7.18 9.82 -35.47
N HIS A 701 -8.30 10.32 -35.03
CA HIS A 701 -9.39 10.84 -35.91
C HIS A 701 -9.23 12.30 -36.34
N SER A 702 -8.41 13.13 -35.68
CA SER A 702 -8.26 14.54 -36.04
C SER A 702 -7.39 14.75 -37.31
N GLU A 703 -6.47 13.84 -37.61
CA GLU A 703 -5.63 13.95 -38.80
C GLU A 703 -6.35 13.64 -40.13
N ARG A 704 -7.42 12.83 -40.10
CA ARG A 704 -8.19 12.57 -41.34
C ARG A 704 -9.12 13.70 -41.76
N SER A 705 -9.50 14.60 -40.86
CA SER A 705 -10.33 15.74 -41.21
C SER A 705 -9.56 16.96 -41.77
N SER A 706 -8.27 17.10 -41.38
CA SER A 706 -7.40 18.19 -41.88
C SER A 706 -6.78 17.89 -43.25
N ALA A 707 -6.62 16.61 -43.61
CA ALA A 707 -6.09 16.22 -44.91
C ALA A 707 -7.11 16.33 -46.08
N ASN A 708 -8.42 16.40 -45.80
CA ASN A 708 -9.48 16.51 -46.80
C ASN A 708 -9.98 17.96 -47.07
N GLY A 709 -9.43 18.96 -46.38
CA GLY A 709 -9.87 20.35 -46.46
C GLY A 709 -9.18 21.21 -47.52
N SER A 710 -8.21 20.73 -48.29
CA SER A 710 -7.44 21.59 -49.22
C SER A 710 -7.44 21.11 -50.68
N LYS A 711 -8.60 20.92 -51.30
CA LYS A 711 -8.74 20.88 -52.76
C LYS A 711 -10.13 21.37 -53.21
N ILE A 712 -10.41 22.64 -53.00
CA ILE A 712 -11.44 23.34 -53.79
C ILE A 712 -10.69 24.25 -54.76
N ARG A 713 -10.52 23.78 -56.01
CA ARG A 713 -10.09 24.59 -57.14
C ARG A 713 -11.17 25.66 -57.44
N LYS A 714 -10.79 26.93 -57.34
CA LYS A 714 -11.57 28.04 -57.95
C LYS A 714 -11.41 27.95 -59.45
N SER A 715 -12.53 27.76 -60.16
CA SER A 715 -12.62 28.02 -61.59
C SER A 715 -12.85 29.51 -61.82
N PRO A 716 -12.27 30.10 -62.88
CA PRO A 716 -12.45 31.54 -63.18
C PRO A 716 -13.82 31.82 -63.83
N PRO A 717 -14.37 33.08 -63.78
CA PRO A 717 -15.64 33.45 -64.36
C PRO A 717 -15.49 33.62 -65.87
N ALA A 718 -16.45 33.03 -66.59
CA ALA A 718 -16.68 33.35 -67.97
C ALA A 718 -17.80 34.41 -68.09
N TYR A 719 -17.63 35.31 -69.03
CA TYR A 719 -18.42 36.46 -69.47
C TYR A 719 -19.95 36.33 -69.35
#